data_e9515f194c88bf43f571bc14d40b078c
#
_entry.id   e9515f194c88bf43f571bc14d40b078c
#
_cell.length_a   1.000
_cell.length_b   1.000
_cell.length_c   1.000
_cell.angle_alpha   90.00
_cell.angle_beta   90.00
_cell.angle_gamma   90.00
#
_symmetry.space_group_name_H-M   'P 1'
#
loop_
_entity.id
_entity.type
_entity.pdbx_description
1 polymer ?
#
loop_
_entity_poly.entity_id
_entity_poly.type
_entity_poly.pdbx_seq_one_letter_code
_entity_poly.pdbx_strand_id
1 'polypeptide(L)'
;MADEGMWLPQLLKLVNEEDMQSKGLKITAEDIYSINQSSLKDAVVALNWGSCTAEMISSEGLMLTNHHCALDVIQTHSNIENDYLKDGFWAMSNTEELKNDNLSATFLISIEDVSKRINKEITNNMTEAERSKKISELSKSIIKEYTDSTTYTARVKSFFGGNDFYLLVFETFSDVRLVGAPPSSIGKFGGDTDNWMWPRHTGDFSLLRVYMAPDGSPAKYSIDNIPYKPKHHLPIQLDGVENEDYTMIMGYPGRTKRYLTSFGVKEALDITNPTTVDIRSEKLAIMKAGMDADKKVKIQYASKYASTSNYWKYFIGQSKGLKSMGVYKKKSVIEDKFSDWVEKSDSSTKAKYSNVLENMESAYSDNKRIALNRTYLTEAIFQGAEIMSFSYSMKNRINALPKDKKERVIAIRKLKKIAKDFYKDYDSEVDQELFSSMLEMYYYNVPKSQHAPVFKKIENQLFGFKKLDFDYYAKNVFRRSFFSSKERCSDFLKNPNKMLVNKDPAYLTMNSIYSKYLKDLYPQRKEIRDIMKKENRLFMSGLREMDSTKNFYPDANSTMRVTYGNVGDYNPGEAMFYDYFTTIEGVMQKEDPTNEEFVVHPKLKELYEAGDYGQYSDKKGNLRVNFISNNDITGGNSGSPVINAWGEIVGTAFDGNWEAMSGDIAFESEIQRTISVDIRYIMFIIDKFANASYLLEEMTIAPRRKKINKEELGNTIEEQAKKEIDQAVNDPNTIVKKLELREFSGSMIPVLDVQSFDTAFELALNQYGSSKEQKFWWKNNVYTTEKK
;
A
#
# COMPACT_ATOMS: atom_id res chain seq x y z
N MET A 1 -8.99 2.76 -20.94
CA MET A 1 -8.24 1.78 -20.14
C MET A 1 -7.53 2.56 -19.04
N ALA A 2 -7.50 2.05 -17.80
CA ALA A 2 -6.69 2.68 -16.76
C ALA A 2 -5.22 2.56 -17.14
N ASP A 3 -4.47 3.60 -16.89
CA ASP A 3 -3.05 3.54 -17.13
C ASP A 3 -2.36 2.91 -15.93
N GLU A 4 -1.52 1.92 -16.21
CA GLU A 4 -0.63 1.35 -15.23
C GLU A 4 0.26 2.45 -14.64
N GLY A 5 0.36 2.53 -13.32
CA GLY A 5 1.35 3.38 -12.69
C GLY A 5 0.90 4.05 -11.40
N MET A 6 1.88 4.17 -10.49
CA MET A 6 1.80 4.92 -9.25
C MET A 6 2.66 6.17 -9.40
N TRP A 7 2.05 7.24 -9.89
CA TRP A 7 2.72 8.44 -10.38
C TRP A 7 3.19 9.36 -9.26
N LEU A 8 4.29 10.06 -9.49
CA LEU A 8 4.78 11.10 -8.57
C LEU A 8 3.94 12.36 -8.71
N PRO A 9 3.30 12.87 -7.63
CA PRO A 9 2.33 13.95 -7.73
C PRO A 9 2.90 15.25 -8.31
N GLN A 10 4.17 15.57 -8.06
CA GLN A 10 4.82 16.77 -8.60
C GLN A 10 5.09 16.70 -10.12
N LEU A 11 4.96 15.53 -10.73
CA LEU A 11 5.18 15.33 -12.17
C LEU A 11 3.88 15.28 -12.97
N LEU A 12 2.71 15.24 -12.34
CA LEU A 12 1.42 15.06 -13.01
C LEU A 12 1.18 16.07 -14.13
N LYS A 13 1.50 17.33 -13.89
CA LYS A 13 1.34 18.42 -14.90
C LYS A 13 2.13 18.14 -16.18
N LEU A 14 3.27 17.48 -16.08
CA LEU A 14 4.15 17.21 -17.22
C LEU A 14 3.84 15.90 -17.92
N VAL A 15 3.24 14.93 -17.21
CA VAL A 15 3.19 13.54 -17.66
C VAL A 15 1.77 13.04 -17.87
N ASN A 16 0.82 13.43 -16.99
CA ASN A 16 -0.48 12.76 -16.91
C ASN A 16 -1.70 13.69 -16.99
N GLU A 17 -1.57 14.99 -16.76
CA GLU A 17 -2.73 15.88 -16.61
C GLU A 17 -3.69 15.84 -17.80
N GLU A 18 -3.18 15.87 -19.02
CA GLU A 18 -4.01 15.77 -20.23
C GLU A 18 -4.77 14.45 -20.31
N ASP A 19 -4.11 13.33 -19.99
CA ASP A 19 -4.76 12.02 -19.96
C ASP A 19 -5.79 11.93 -18.85
N MET A 20 -5.49 12.40 -17.65
CA MET A 20 -6.43 12.45 -16.52
C MET A 20 -7.67 13.29 -16.88
N GLN A 21 -7.50 14.44 -17.54
CA GLN A 21 -8.60 15.30 -18.00
C GLN A 21 -9.42 14.62 -19.08
N SER A 22 -8.79 13.92 -20.02
CA SER A 22 -9.49 13.16 -21.06
C SER A 22 -10.38 12.04 -20.48
N LYS A 23 -9.99 11.50 -19.34
CA LYS A 23 -10.73 10.47 -18.57
C LYS A 23 -11.77 11.07 -17.60
N GLY A 24 -11.85 12.38 -17.50
CA GLY A 24 -12.92 13.03 -16.75
C GLY A 24 -12.49 13.97 -15.64
N LEU A 25 -11.19 14.09 -15.29
CA LEU A 25 -10.70 15.00 -14.24
C LEU A 25 -11.13 16.44 -14.55
N LYS A 26 -11.63 17.16 -13.52
CA LYS A 26 -12.13 18.54 -13.61
C LYS A 26 -11.30 19.57 -12.87
N ILE A 27 -10.34 19.11 -12.09
CA ILE A 27 -9.37 19.95 -11.38
C ILE A 27 -8.00 19.85 -12.06
N THR A 28 -7.07 20.70 -11.66
CA THR A 28 -5.73 20.77 -12.25
C THR A 28 -4.71 19.92 -11.45
N ALA A 29 -3.58 19.63 -12.06
CA ALA A 29 -2.45 19.00 -11.36
C ALA A 29 -1.97 19.86 -10.17
N GLU A 30 -2.13 21.18 -10.21
CA GLU A 30 -1.76 22.09 -9.12
C GLU A 30 -2.75 22.01 -7.94
N ASP A 31 -4.04 21.74 -8.20
CA ASP A 31 -5.01 21.46 -7.14
C ASP A 31 -4.70 20.12 -6.44
N ILE A 32 -4.09 19.16 -7.15
CA ILE A 32 -3.67 17.88 -6.59
C ILE A 32 -2.39 18.04 -5.78
N TYR A 33 -1.39 18.72 -6.32
CA TYR A 33 -0.10 18.92 -5.69
C TYR A 33 0.43 20.33 -5.91
N SER A 34 0.51 21.11 -4.85
CA SER A 34 1.17 22.42 -4.82
C SER A 34 2.01 22.59 -3.55
N ILE A 35 3.10 23.33 -3.67
CA ILE A 35 3.90 23.80 -2.52
C ILE A 35 3.60 25.26 -2.19
N ASN A 36 2.93 25.98 -3.10
CA ASN A 36 2.67 27.42 -3.00
C ASN A 36 1.29 27.71 -2.42
N GLN A 37 0.36 26.77 -2.56
CA GLN A 37 -1.02 26.90 -2.08
C GLN A 37 -1.49 25.57 -1.48
N SER A 38 -2.64 25.60 -0.78
CA SER A 38 -3.32 24.39 -0.31
C SER A 38 -3.73 23.52 -1.49
N SER A 39 -3.53 22.23 -1.37
CA SER A 39 -3.86 21.24 -2.39
C SER A 39 -4.27 19.91 -1.76
N LEU A 40 -4.79 18.97 -2.55
CA LEU A 40 -5.26 17.67 -2.05
C LEU A 40 -4.17 16.93 -1.26
N LYS A 41 -2.88 17.08 -1.59
CA LYS A 41 -1.77 16.46 -0.85
C LYS A 41 -1.77 16.79 0.64
N ASP A 42 -2.28 17.97 1.02
CA ASP A 42 -2.28 18.43 2.42
C ASP A 42 -3.35 17.73 3.27
N ALA A 43 -4.30 17.03 2.61
CA ALA A 43 -5.29 16.19 3.28
C ALA A 43 -4.87 14.71 3.39
N VAL A 44 -3.81 14.26 2.69
CA VAL A 44 -3.41 12.86 2.64
C VAL A 44 -2.27 12.59 3.61
N VAL A 45 -2.49 11.65 4.52
CA VAL A 45 -1.64 11.41 5.69
C VAL A 45 -0.97 10.03 5.60
N ALA A 46 0.33 9.97 5.85
CA ALA A 46 1.05 8.72 6.08
C ALA A 46 0.92 8.29 7.55
N LEU A 47 0.15 7.27 7.85
CA LEU A 47 0.12 6.67 9.18
C LEU A 47 1.40 5.85 9.42
N ASN A 48 2.05 6.10 10.56
CA ASN A 48 3.30 5.42 10.91
C ASN A 48 4.31 5.37 9.75
N TRP A 49 4.48 6.51 9.07
CA TRP A 49 5.40 6.65 7.94
C TRP A 49 5.03 5.83 6.68
N GLY A 50 3.76 5.55 6.47
CA GLY A 50 3.24 4.87 5.29
C GLY A 50 3.07 3.36 5.48
N SER A 51 2.83 2.88 6.70
CA SER A 51 2.29 1.53 6.92
C SER A 51 0.86 1.42 6.38
N CYS A 52 0.11 2.49 6.51
CA CYS A 52 -1.19 2.77 5.92
C CYS A 52 -1.27 4.26 5.53
N THR A 53 -2.31 4.60 4.83
CA THR A 53 -2.71 5.98 4.50
C THR A 53 -3.94 6.36 5.33
N ALA A 54 -4.17 7.64 5.52
CA ALA A 54 -5.40 8.22 6.04
C ALA A 54 -5.67 9.54 5.33
N GLU A 55 -6.88 10.05 5.45
CA GLU A 55 -7.28 11.35 4.89
C GLU A 55 -7.96 12.23 5.92
N MET A 56 -7.67 13.53 5.85
CA MET A 56 -8.35 14.55 6.63
C MET A 56 -9.74 14.79 6.05
N ILE A 57 -10.78 14.62 6.85
CA ILE A 57 -12.18 14.78 6.46
C ILE A 57 -12.89 15.91 7.21
N SER A 58 -12.19 16.61 8.10
CA SER A 58 -12.72 17.78 8.82
C SER A 58 -11.68 18.85 9.02
N SER A 59 -12.15 20.05 9.35
CA SER A 59 -11.31 21.18 9.75
C SER A 59 -10.74 21.07 11.19
N GLU A 60 -11.17 20.05 11.95
CA GLU A 60 -10.82 19.81 13.35
C GLU A 60 -9.95 18.56 13.53
N GLY A 61 -9.15 18.23 12.53
CA GLY A 61 -8.15 17.16 12.63
C GLY A 61 -8.70 15.74 12.59
N LEU A 62 -9.98 15.53 12.25
CA LEU A 62 -10.57 14.21 12.09
C LEU A 62 -10.06 13.54 10.82
N MET A 63 -9.56 12.32 10.97
CA MET A 63 -9.04 11.49 9.87
C MET A 63 -9.90 10.24 9.68
N LEU A 64 -10.09 9.86 8.43
CA LEU A 64 -10.61 8.57 8.02
C LEU A 64 -9.45 7.65 7.61
N THR A 65 -9.53 6.38 7.98
CA THR A 65 -8.63 5.31 7.54
C THR A 65 -9.35 3.97 7.61
N ASN A 66 -8.68 2.87 7.28
CA ASN A 66 -9.29 1.54 7.38
C ASN A 66 -9.35 1.01 8.82
N HIS A 67 -10.30 0.12 9.07
CA HIS A 67 -10.42 -0.63 10.32
C HIS A 67 -9.18 -1.50 10.56
N HIS A 68 -8.71 -2.21 9.54
CA HIS A 68 -7.51 -3.03 9.66
C HIS A 68 -6.23 -2.21 9.90
N CYS A 69 -6.17 -0.95 9.46
CA CYS A 69 -5.07 -0.02 9.77
C CYS A 69 -5.07 0.42 11.24
N ALA A 70 -6.26 0.49 11.86
CA ALA A 70 -6.45 0.81 13.27
C ALA A 70 -6.51 -0.42 14.19
N LEU A 71 -6.40 -1.64 13.64
CA LEU A 71 -6.64 -2.89 14.39
C LEU A 71 -5.73 -3.01 15.62
N ASP A 72 -4.45 -2.69 15.51
CA ASP A 72 -3.51 -2.67 16.64
C ASP A 72 -3.91 -1.66 17.72
N VAL A 73 -4.45 -0.51 17.29
CA VAL A 73 -4.95 0.53 18.19
C VAL A 73 -6.18 0.04 18.94
N ILE A 74 -7.17 -0.50 18.22
CA ILE A 74 -8.40 -1.06 18.80
C ILE A 74 -8.06 -2.20 19.76
N GLN A 75 -7.21 -3.13 19.35
CA GLN A 75 -6.73 -4.24 20.18
C GLN A 75 -6.02 -3.74 21.44
N THR A 76 -5.20 -2.69 21.32
CA THR A 76 -4.48 -2.10 22.45
C THR A 76 -5.39 -1.61 23.55
N HIS A 77 -6.58 -1.15 23.21
CA HIS A 77 -7.59 -0.69 24.17
C HIS A 77 -8.59 -1.78 24.57
N SER A 78 -8.56 -2.94 23.88
CA SER A 78 -9.48 -4.05 24.17
C SER A 78 -8.97 -4.93 25.30
N ASN A 79 -9.90 -5.48 26.08
CA ASN A 79 -9.67 -6.51 27.08
C ASN A 79 -10.99 -7.32 27.26
N ILE A 80 -11.02 -8.26 28.21
CA ILE A 80 -12.19 -9.14 28.41
C ILE A 80 -13.42 -8.34 28.85
N GLU A 81 -13.24 -7.24 29.58
CA GLU A 81 -14.32 -6.40 30.11
C GLU A 81 -14.81 -5.35 29.08
N ASN A 82 -13.90 -4.88 28.24
CA ASN A 82 -14.15 -3.88 27.20
C ASN A 82 -13.57 -4.39 25.88
N ASP A 83 -14.35 -5.19 25.17
CA ASP A 83 -13.94 -5.84 23.93
C ASP A 83 -14.27 -4.95 22.71
N TYR A 84 -13.49 -3.88 22.50
CA TYR A 84 -13.72 -2.94 21.41
C TYR A 84 -13.53 -3.56 20.00
N LEU A 85 -12.85 -4.71 19.90
CA LEU A 85 -12.81 -5.48 18.66
C LEU A 85 -14.20 -6.03 18.32
N LYS A 86 -14.93 -6.52 19.34
CA LYS A 86 -16.25 -7.11 19.17
C LYS A 86 -17.37 -6.08 19.16
N ASP A 87 -17.31 -5.12 20.06
CA ASP A 87 -18.43 -4.21 20.36
C ASP A 87 -18.30 -2.86 19.63
N GLY A 88 -17.13 -2.57 19.05
CA GLY A 88 -16.77 -1.26 18.50
C GLY A 88 -16.44 -0.25 19.60
N PHE A 89 -16.03 0.94 19.18
CA PHE A 89 -15.75 2.07 20.06
C PHE A 89 -16.16 3.39 19.38
N TRP A 90 -16.83 4.27 20.10
CA TRP A 90 -17.21 5.60 19.64
C TRP A 90 -17.07 6.58 20.80
N ALA A 91 -16.14 7.54 20.67
CA ALA A 91 -16.01 8.65 21.60
C ALA A 91 -17.16 9.63 21.35
N MET A 92 -17.88 10.04 22.38
CA MET A 92 -19.00 11.00 22.27
C MET A 92 -18.53 12.45 22.54
N SER A 93 -17.25 12.62 22.83
CA SER A 93 -16.59 13.91 23.04
C SER A 93 -15.07 13.76 22.88
N ASN A 94 -14.36 14.86 22.63
CA ASN A 94 -12.90 14.87 22.50
C ASN A 94 -12.17 14.33 23.75
N THR A 95 -12.82 14.40 24.92
CA THR A 95 -12.26 13.90 26.19
C THR A 95 -12.31 12.38 26.32
N GLU A 96 -13.18 11.73 25.56
CA GLU A 96 -13.32 10.27 25.52
C GLU A 96 -12.42 9.62 24.47
N GLU A 97 -11.83 10.41 23.58
CA GLU A 97 -10.93 9.92 22.55
C GLU A 97 -9.69 9.23 23.14
N LEU A 98 -9.39 8.01 22.67
CA LEU A 98 -8.37 7.17 23.27
C LEU A 98 -6.98 7.47 22.69
N LYS A 99 -6.04 7.81 23.56
CA LYS A 99 -4.65 8.13 23.20
C LYS A 99 -3.87 6.91 22.72
N ASN A 100 -2.96 7.10 21.80
CA ASN A 100 -2.11 6.05 21.26
C ASN A 100 -0.63 6.43 21.35
N ASP A 101 0.17 5.65 22.08
CA ASP A 101 1.60 5.94 22.32
C ASP A 101 2.49 5.69 21.08
N ASN A 102 2.05 4.89 20.11
CA ASN A 102 2.86 4.41 18.99
C ASN A 102 2.26 4.75 17.62
N LEU A 103 1.33 5.68 17.56
CA LEU A 103 0.71 6.12 16.32
C LEU A 103 1.21 7.52 15.95
N SER A 104 1.47 7.75 14.68
CA SER A 104 1.87 9.05 14.16
C SER A 104 1.19 9.38 12.84
N ALA A 105 0.84 10.64 12.65
CA ALA A 105 0.32 11.21 11.42
C ALA A 105 1.41 12.08 10.77
N THR A 106 1.81 11.73 9.56
CA THR A 106 2.89 12.41 8.83
C THR A 106 2.36 13.03 7.55
N PHE A 107 2.53 14.33 7.42
CA PHE A 107 2.09 15.14 6.29
C PHE A 107 3.27 15.45 5.36
N LEU A 108 3.06 15.34 4.06
CA LEU A 108 4.05 15.71 3.05
C LEU A 108 4.00 17.24 2.83
N ILE A 109 5.13 17.90 3.07
CA ILE A 109 5.29 19.34 2.82
C ILE A 109 5.72 19.59 1.39
N SER A 110 6.81 18.94 0.94
CA SER A 110 7.33 19.10 -0.42
C SER A 110 8.11 17.90 -0.92
N ILE A 111 8.20 17.78 -2.25
CA ILE A 111 9.09 16.86 -2.97
C ILE A 111 9.97 17.68 -3.90
N GLU A 112 11.28 17.48 -3.84
CA GLU A 112 12.26 18.18 -4.68
C GLU A 112 13.17 17.19 -5.39
N ASP A 113 13.45 17.41 -6.68
CA ASP A 113 14.41 16.62 -7.44
C ASP A 113 15.84 17.04 -7.09
N VAL A 114 16.56 16.13 -6.44
CA VAL A 114 17.97 16.30 -6.08
C VAL A 114 18.91 15.40 -6.89
N SER A 115 18.38 14.79 -7.96
CA SER A 115 19.12 13.83 -8.80
C SER A 115 20.38 14.42 -9.36
N LYS A 116 20.34 15.64 -9.90
CA LYS A 116 21.52 16.33 -10.46
C LYS A 116 22.61 16.56 -9.41
N ARG A 117 22.21 16.94 -8.19
CA ARG A 117 23.15 17.19 -7.08
C ARG A 117 23.87 15.91 -6.66
N ILE A 118 23.15 14.79 -6.59
CA ILE A 118 23.68 13.50 -6.15
C ILE A 118 24.49 12.87 -7.29
N ASN A 119 23.97 12.81 -8.50
CA ASN A 119 24.59 12.12 -9.62
C ASN A 119 25.90 12.79 -10.09
N LYS A 120 26.06 14.10 -9.92
CA LYS A 120 27.30 14.82 -10.21
C LYS A 120 28.51 14.30 -9.42
N GLU A 121 28.26 13.83 -8.21
CA GLU A 121 29.29 13.38 -7.28
C GLU A 121 29.56 11.86 -7.34
N ILE A 122 28.80 11.13 -8.17
CA ILE A 122 28.89 9.68 -8.33
C ILE A 122 29.55 9.36 -9.65
N THR A 123 30.64 8.59 -9.60
CA THR A 123 31.39 8.18 -10.79
C THR A 123 31.12 6.72 -11.13
N ASN A 124 31.29 6.37 -12.41
CA ASN A 124 31.10 5.00 -12.89
C ASN A 124 32.13 3.99 -12.32
N ASN A 125 33.23 4.46 -11.80
CA ASN A 125 34.30 3.62 -11.24
C ASN A 125 34.03 3.25 -9.77
N MET A 126 33.01 3.81 -9.13
CA MET A 126 32.66 3.48 -7.74
C MET A 126 32.05 2.08 -7.65
N THR A 127 32.52 1.31 -6.69
CA THR A 127 31.80 0.10 -6.25
C THR A 127 30.42 0.44 -5.67
N GLU A 128 29.49 -0.50 -5.64
CA GLU A 128 28.15 -0.27 -5.06
C GLU A 128 28.21 0.13 -3.57
N ALA A 129 29.22 -0.33 -2.84
CA ALA A 129 29.46 0.07 -1.46
C ALA A 129 29.90 1.54 -1.35
N GLU A 130 30.85 1.97 -2.17
CA GLU A 130 31.31 3.37 -2.23
C GLU A 130 30.21 4.30 -2.71
N ARG A 131 29.48 3.90 -3.78
CA ARG A 131 28.30 4.61 -4.27
C ARG A 131 27.26 4.80 -3.17
N SER A 132 26.90 3.74 -2.44
CA SER A 132 25.90 3.79 -1.36
C SER A 132 26.37 4.70 -0.20
N LYS A 133 27.67 4.66 0.12
CA LYS A 133 28.26 5.52 1.15
C LYS A 133 28.20 6.99 0.72
N LYS A 134 28.61 7.32 -0.50
CA LYS A 134 28.59 8.68 -1.04
C LYS A 134 27.17 9.24 -1.10
N ILE A 135 26.20 8.44 -1.60
CA ILE A 135 24.78 8.83 -1.59
C ILE A 135 24.31 9.14 -0.17
N SER A 136 24.65 8.29 0.82
CA SER A 136 24.26 8.51 2.22
C SER A 136 24.85 9.80 2.79
N GLU A 137 26.11 10.12 2.48
CA GLU A 137 26.78 11.36 2.91
C GLU A 137 26.12 12.59 2.30
N LEU A 138 25.90 12.59 0.98
CA LEU A 138 25.22 13.67 0.28
C LEU A 138 23.78 13.86 0.77
N SER A 139 23.06 12.76 0.96
CA SER A 139 21.68 12.79 1.49
C SER A 139 21.63 13.44 2.87
N LYS A 140 22.57 13.13 3.77
CA LYS A 140 22.64 13.76 5.10
C LYS A 140 22.87 15.27 5.00
N SER A 141 23.75 15.71 4.09
CA SER A 141 23.98 17.13 3.86
C SER A 141 22.74 17.84 3.35
N ILE A 142 22.09 17.26 2.33
CA ILE A 142 20.85 17.80 1.75
C ILE A 142 19.73 17.86 2.81
N ILE A 143 19.52 16.79 3.56
CA ILE A 143 18.49 16.74 4.61
C ILE A 143 18.71 17.85 5.64
N LYS A 144 19.96 18.07 6.05
CA LYS A 144 20.31 19.08 7.02
C LYS A 144 19.92 20.49 6.57
N GLU A 145 20.08 20.83 5.31
CA GLU A 145 19.70 22.14 4.74
C GLU A 145 18.19 22.46 4.95
N TYR A 146 17.33 21.44 4.97
CA TYR A 146 15.88 21.59 5.08
C TYR A 146 15.32 21.37 6.50
N THR A 147 16.13 20.79 7.39
CA THR A 147 15.66 20.44 8.74
C THR A 147 16.30 21.29 9.84
N ASP A 148 17.41 21.98 9.54
CA ASP A 148 18.05 22.88 10.51
C ASP A 148 17.09 24.03 10.87
N SER A 149 16.83 24.18 12.17
CA SER A 149 15.95 25.22 12.74
C SER A 149 14.45 25.10 12.38
N THR A 150 14.00 23.90 11.99
CA THR A 150 12.58 23.61 11.72
C THR A 150 12.08 22.42 12.56
N THR A 151 10.75 22.24 12.62
CA THR A 151 10.10 21.03 13.17
C THR A 151 10.04 19.90 12.15
N TYR A 152 10.48 20.15 10.92
CA TYR A 152 10.37 19.22 9.80
C TYR A 152 11.37 18.07 9.91
N THR A 153 10.98 16.96 9.31
CA THR A 153 11.86 15.83 9.03
C THR A 153 11.97 15.67 7.53
N ALA A 154 13.08 15.13 7.04
CA ALA A 154 13.26 14.94 5.61
C ALA A 154 13.95 13.61 5.31
N ARG A 155 13.69 13.10 4.10
CA ARG A 155 14.30 11.86 3.60
C ARG A 155 14.65 12.03 2.12
N VAL A 156 15.85 11.60 1.73
CA VAL A 156 16.20 11.42 0.33
C VAL A 156 15.89 9.96 -0.04
N LYS A 157 15.06 9.78 -1.05
CA LYS A 157 14.66 8.47 -1.58
C LYS A 157 15.19 8.31 -3.00
N SER A 158 15.56 7.07 -3.35
CA SER A 158 15.97 6.71 -4.71
C SER A 158 14.76 6.17 -5.49
N PHE A 159 14.74 6.46 -6.78
CA PHE A 159 13.73 6.07 -7.74
C PHE A 159 14.38 5.44 -8.97
N PHE A 160 13.61 4.74 -9.80
CA PHE A 160 14.07 4.10 -11.03
C PHE A 160 15.36 3.27 -10.82
N GLY A 161 15.35 2.40 -9.81
CA GLY A 161 16.50 1.55 -9.49
C GLY A 161 17.72 2.29 -8.92
N GLY A 162 17.60 3.55 -8.56
CA GLY A 162 18.70 4.39 -8.06
C GLY A 162 19.33 5.28 -9.13
N ASN A 163 18.60 5.57 -10.21
CA ASN A 163 18.98 6.54 -11.24
C ASN A 163 18.57 7.97 -10.84
N ASP A 164 17.41 8.13 -10.18
CA ASP A 164 16.89 9.42 -9.77
C ASP A 164 16.75 9.48 -8.24
N PHE A 165 16.82 10.71 -7.68
CA PHE A 165 16.73 10.96 -6.23
C PHE A 165 15.84 12.15 -5.94
N TYR A 166 14.91 11.95 -5.00
CA TYR A 166 14.03 13.04 -4.54
C TYR A 166 14.19 13.23 -3.03
N LEU A 167 14.24 14.49 -2.62
CA LEU A 167 14.09 14.90 -1.24
C LEU A 167 12.61 15.06 -0.93
N LEU A 168 12.14 14.42 0.12
CA LEU A 168 10.79 14.56 0.65
C LEU A 168 10.87 15.20 2.03
N VAL A 169 10.14 16.27 2.25
CA VAL A 169 10.07 17.00 3.53
C VAL A 169 8.72 16.72 4.18
N PHE A 170 8.71 16.47 5.48
CA PHE A 170 7.52 16.07 6.22
C PHE A 170 7.37 16.80 7.54
N GLU A 171 6.13 16.96 7.97
CA GLU A 171 5.76 17.30 9.35
C GLU A 171 5.04 16.11 10.00
N THR A 172 5.39 15.79 11.26
CA THR A 172 4.88 14.58 11.92
C THR A 172 4.31 14.89 13.28
N PHE A 173 3.05 14.53 13.50
CA PHE A 173 2.33 14.63 14.76
C PHE A 173 2.27 13.27 15.45
N SER A 174 2.49 13.25 16.76
CA SER A 174 2.53 12.01 17.56
C SER A 174 1.41 11.91 18.60
N ASP A 175 0.55 12.89 18.75
CA ASP A 175 -0.71 12.78 19.48
C ASP A 175 -1.82 12.48 18.48
N VAL A 176 -2.08 11.19 18.28
CA VAL A 176 -3.16 10.69 17.40
C VAL A 176 -4.06 9.81 18.25
N ARG A 177 -5.35 10.12 18.29
CA ARG A 177 -6.31 9.45 19.17
C ARG A 177 -7.35 8.68 18.36
N LEU A 178 -7.84 7.56 18.92
CA LEU A 178 -8.97 6.81 18.37
C LEU A 178 -10.27 7.53 18.71
N VAL A 179 -11.05 7.85 17.69
CA VAL A 179 -12.35 8.53 17.79
C VAL A 179 -13.49 7.55 17.60
N GLY A 180 -13.40 6.70 16.56
CA GLY A 180 -14.44 5.74 16.26
C GLY A 180 -13.92 4.54 15.49
N ALA A 181 -14.44 3.37 15.83
CA ALA A 181 -14.23 2.14 15.09
C ALA A 181 -15.50 1.29 15.18
N PRO A 182 -16.08 0.85 14.06
CA PRO A 182 -17.20 -0.08 14.08
C PRO A 182 -16.76 -1.43 14.67
N PRO A 183 -17.69 -2.26 15.18
CA PRO A 183 -17.39 -3.62 15.59
C PRO A 183 -16.82 -4.45 14.43
N SER A 184 -16.02 -5.49 14.72
CA SER A 184 -15.45 -6.36 13.68
C SER A 184 -16.51 -6.99 12.77
N SER A 185 -17.73 -7.19 13.26
CA SER A 185 -18.87 -7.63 12.44
C SER A 185 -19.32 -6.64 11.36
N ILE A 186 -18.77 -5.43 11.35
CA ILE A 186 -18.89 -4.42 10.28
C ILE A 186 -17.52 -4.15 9.68
N GLY A 187 -16.53 -3.77 10.51
CA GLY A 187 -15.19 -3.36 10.06
C GLY A 187 -14.35 -4.47 9.47
N LYS A 188 -14.67 -5.72 9.77
CA LYS A 188 -14.03 -6.94 9.26
C LYS A 188 -15.04 -8.01 8.82
N PHE A 189 -16.23 -7.63 8.38
CA PHE A 189 -17.22 -8.57 7.88
C PHE A 189 -16.67 -9.38 6.71
N GLY A 190 -16.89 -10.71 6.73
CA GLY A 190 -16.28 -11.64 5.79
C GLY A 190 -14.88 -12.12 6.19
N GLY A 191 -14.28 -11.50 7.21
CA GLY A 191 -13.06 -11.94 7.86
C GLY A 191 -11.92 -12.26 6.91
N ASP A 192 -11.25 -13.38 7.15
CA ASP A 192 -10.20 -13.88 6.25
C ASP A 192 -10.78 -14.61 5.03
N THR A 193 -12.04 -15.08 5.07
CA THR A 193 -12.71 -15.74 3.94
C THR A 193 -12.83 -14.79 2.75
N ASP A 194 -13.35 -13.59 2.96
CA ASP A 194 -13.54 -12.58 1.91
C ASP A 194 -12.30 -11.72 1.63
N ASN A 195 -11.21 -11.86 2.39
CA ASN A 195 -10.00 -11.09 2.18
C ASN A 195 -9.41 -11.34 0.79
N TRP A 196 -9.12 -10.29 0.02
CA TRP A 196 -8.74 -10.31 -1.39
C TRP A 196 -9.81 -10.87 -2.32
N MET A 197 -11.07 -10.84 -1.93
CA MET A 197 -12.16 -11.37 -2.73
C MET A 197 -13.15 -10.29 -3.13
N TRP A 198 -13.75 -10.48 -4.29
CA TRP A 198 -14.91 -9.75 -4.76
C TRP A 198 -16.00 -10.75 -5.19
N PRO A 199 -17.30 -10.55 -4.85
CA PRO A 199 -17.94 -9.39 -4.21
C PRO A 199 -17.64 -9.24 -2.71
N ARG A 200 -17.35 -8.01 -2.27
CA ARG A 200 -17.00 -7.65 -0.90
C ARG A 200 -18.12 -6.88 -0.20
N HIS A 201 -18.28 -7.05 1.13
CA HIS A 201 -19.34 -6.40 1.91
C HIS A 201 -18.82 -5.87 3.26
N THR A 202 -17.61 -5.37 3.28
CA THR A 202 -16.91 -4.98 4.50
C THR A 202 -16.92 -3.46 4.68
N GLY A 203 -17.33 -2.99 5.86
CA GLY A 203 -17.19 -1.59 6.25
C GLY A 203 -15.82 -1.30 6.87
N ASP A 204 -14.75 -1.51 6.11
CA ASP A 204 -13.38 -1.42 6.61
C ASP A 204 -12.94 0.04 6.77
N PHE A 205 -13.40 0.68 7.85
CA PHE A 205 -13.02 2.04 8.21
C PHE A 205 -12.87 2.26 9.71
N SER A 206 -12.10 3.27 10.09
CA SER A 206 -11.98 3.80 11.46
C SER A 206 -11.69 5.29 11.42
N LEU A 207 -12.06 5.99 12.49
CA LEU A 207 -11.83 7.40 12.67
C LEU A 207 -10.74 7.64 13.72
N LEU A 208 -9.79 8.49 13.37
CA LEU A 208 -8.72 8.96 14.24
C LEU A 208 -8.74 10.49 14.27
N ARG A 209 -8.12 11.11 15.30
CA ARG A 209 -7.93 12.57 15.31
C ARG A 209 -6.49 12.91 15.65
N VAL A 210 -5.95 13.88 14.90
CA VAL A 210 -4.64 14.48 15.14
C VAL A 210 -4.79 15.63 16.11
N TYR A 211 -3.88 15.70 17.09
CA TYR A 211 -3.76 16.78 18.04
C TYR A 211 -2.40 17.48 17.93
N MET A 212 -2.38 18.77 18.24
CA MET A 212 -1.19 19.62 18.28
C MET A 212 -1.12 20.40 19.58
N ALA A 213 0.06 20.93 19.90
CA ALA A 213 0.18 21.87 21.01
C ALA A 213 -0.65 23.14 20.74
N PRO A 214 -1.01 23.92 21.80
CA PRO A 214 -1.78 25.17 21.61
C PRO A 214 -1.11 26.23 20.73
N ASP A 215 0.23 26.15 20.55
CA ASP A 215 0.98 27.02 19.64
C ASP A 215 1.02 26.52 18.19
N GLY A 216 0.33 25.41 17.89
CA GLY A 216 0.28 24.79 16.57
C GLY A 216 1.42 23.82 16.27
N SER A 217 2.39 23.66 17.17
CA SER A 217 3.53 22.77 16.92
C SER A 217 3.19 21.29 17.15
N PRO A 218 3.89 20.36 16.46
CA PRO A 218 3.79 18.94 16.75
C PRO A 218 4.18 18.62 18.19
N ALA A 219 3.32 17.86 18.90
CA ALA A 219 3.52 17.51 20.30
C ALA A 219 3.27 16.04 20.58
N LYS A 220 3.81 15.55 21.68
CA LYS A 220 3.38 14.30 22.30
C LYS A 220 2.05 14.52 23.01
N TYR A 221 1.36 13.41 23.32
CA TYR A 221 0.11 13.48 24.06
C TYR A 221 0.21 14.40 25.28
N SER A 222 -0.70 15.38 25.34
CA SER A 222 -1.03 16.18 26.51
C SER A 222 -2.53 16.39 26.57
N ILE A 223 -3.07 16.55 27.78
CA ILE A 223 -4.49 16.94 27.94
C ILE A 223 -4.76 18.36 27.43
N ASP A 224 -3.72 19.19 27.37
CA ASP A 224 -3.80 20.57 26.89
C ASP A 224 -3.73 20.69 25.36
N ASN A 225 -3.42 19.59 24.66
CA ASN A 225 -3.36 19.60 23.20
C ASN A 225 -4.74 19.83 22.61
N ILE A 226 -4.77 20.58 21.51
CA ILE A 226 -5.98 20.92 20.76
C ILE A 226 -6.04 20.14 19.44
N PRO A 227 -7.24 19.95 18.86
CA PRO A 227 -7.37 19.36 17.53
C PRO A 227 -6.54 20.10 16.48
N TYR A 228 -5.89 19.33 15.61
CA TYR A 228 -5.10 19.85 14.50
C TYR A 228 -5.99 20.57 13.47
N LYS A 229 -5.52 21.71 12.95
CA LYS A 229 -6.18 22.47 11.90
C LYS A 229 -5.48 22.20 10.56
N PRO A 230 -5.98 21.27 9.73
CA PRO A 230 -5.33 20.92 8.48
C PRO A 230 -5.42 22.08 7.46
N LYS A 231 -4.40 22.18 6.59
CA LYS A 231 -4.40 23.14 5.48
C LYS A 231 -5.48 22.83 4.44
N HIS A 232 -5.82 21.53 4.32
CA HIS A 232 -6.87 21.02 3.45
C HIS A 232 -7.56 19.82 4.11
N HIS A 233 -8.85 19.68 3.89
CA HIS A 233 -9.60 18.45 4.17
C HIS A 233 -10.52 18.14 2.99
N LEU A 234 -10.79 16.87 2.77
CA LEU A 234 -11.57 16.45 1.61
C LEU A 234 -13.07 16.62 1.86
N PRO A 235 -13.81 17.32 0.99
CA PRO A 235 -15.27 17.34 1.04
C PRO A 235 -15.84 15.95 0.72
N ILE A 236 -16.94 15.59 1.40
CA ILE A 236 -17.61 14.30 1.27
C ILE A 236 -18.71 14.39 0.22
N GLN A 237 -18.65 13.52 -0.81
CA GLN A 237 -19.66 13.50 -1.86
C GLN A 237 -20.64 12.33 -1.67
N LEU A 238 -21.91 12.64 -1.45
CA LEU A 238 -22.97 11.67 -1.19
C LEU A 238 -23.77 11.25 -2.45
N ASP A 239 -23.43 11.72 -3.64
CA ASP A 239 -24.06 11.25 -4.88
C ASP A 239 -23.66 9.78 -5.23
N GLY A 240 -22.51 9.34 -4.68
CA GLY A 240 -21.94 8.04 -4.96
C GLY A 240 -21.25 7.96 -6.31
N VAL A 241 -20.93 6.75 -6.73
CA VAL A 241 -20.23 6.46 -7.99
C VAL A 241 -21.07 5.60 -8.91
N GLU A 242 -20.89 5.77 -10.22
CA GLU A 242 -21.49 4.93 -11.25
C GLU A 242 -20.38 4.32 -12.12
N ASN A 243 -20.74 3.34 -12.96
CA ASN A 243 -19.81 2.74 -13.90
C ASN A 243 -19.18 3.82 -14.79
N GLU A 244 -17.89 3.71 -15.06
CA GLU A 244 -17.06 4.66 -15.81
C GLU A 244 -16.80 6.02 -15.14
N ASP A 245 -17.31 6.28 -13.94
CA ASP A 245 -16.97 7.51 -13.21
C ASP A 245 -15.46 7.55 -12.93
N TYR A 246 -14.85 8.70 -13.16
CA TYR A 246 -13.43 8.93 -12.89
C TYR A 246 -13.12 8.80 -11.40
N THR A 247 -12.03 8.12 -11.09
CA THR A 247 -11.49 8.01 -9.74
C THR A 247 -9.98 8.23 -9.70
N MET A 248 -9.53 8.86 -8.65
CA MET A 248 -8.12 9.05 -8.32
C MET A 248 -7.88 8.58 -6.88
N ILE A 249 -6.77 7.89 -6.66
CA ILE A 249 -6.35 7.47 -5.31
C ILE A 249 -5.00 8.11 -5.01
N MET A 250 -4.92 8.79 -3.87
CA MET A 250 -3.68 9.39 -3.36
C MET A 250 -3.26 8.69 -2.07
N GLY A 251 -2.04 8.16 -2.02
CA GLY A 251 -1.60 7.42 -0.85
C GLY A 251 -0.12 7.12 -0.84
N TYR A 252 0.27 6.24 0.10
CA TYR A 252 1.66 5.87 0.34
C TYR A 252 1.91 4.39 0.04
N PRO A 253 1.84 3.97 -1.24
CA PRO A 253 2.07 2.57 -1.62
C PRO A 253 3.46 2.11 -1.17
N GLY A 254 3.52 0.94 -0.56
CA GLY A 254 4.69 0.42 0.12
C GLY A 254 5.81 0.07 -0.84
N ARG A 255 5.62 -0.96 -1.66
CA ARG A 255 6.67 -1.42 -2.56
C ARG A 255 6.12 -2.23 -3.72
N THR A 256 6.57 -1.90 -4.94
CA THR A 256 6.39 -2.71 -6.15
C THR A 256 7.73 -3.16 -6.72
N LYS A 257 7.69 -4.04 -7.72
CA LYS A 257 8.82 -4.53 -8.48
C LYS A 257 8.43 -4.68 -9.96
N ARG A 258 7.89 -3.61 -10.54
CA ARG A 258 7.36 -3.61 -11.92
C ARG A 258 8.45 -3.88 -12.95
N TYR A 259 9.69 -3.53 -12.64
CA TYR A 259 10.87 -3.75 -13.48
C TYR A 259 11.65 -5.01 -13.10
N LEU A 260 11.04 -5.92 -12.34
CA LEU A 260 11.63 -7.23 -12.02
C LEU A 260 11.81 -8.04 -13.30
N THR A 261 12.99 -8.65 -13.47
CA THR A 261 13.26 -9.54 -14.60
C THR A 261 12.59 -10.90 -14.47
N SER A 262 12.55 -11.65 -15.58
CA SER A 262 12.06 -13.03 -15.62
C SER A 262 12.77 -13.92 -14.59
N PHE A 263 14.08 -13.72 -14.38
CA PHE A 263 14.87 -14.43 -13.36
C PHE A 263 14.32 -14.21 -11.94
N GLY A 264 13.93 -12.96 -11.62
CA GLY A 264 13.32 -12.63 -10.34
C GLY A 264 11.90 -13.18 -10.18
N VAL A 265 11.11 -13.20 -11.26
CA VAL A 265 9.79 -13.86 -11.28
C VAL A 265 9.95 -15.36 -11.01
N LYS A 266 10.94 -15.99 -11.62
CA LYS A 266 11.26 -17.41 -11.38
C LYS A 266 11.66 -17.67 -9.94
N GLU A 267 12.53 -16.85 -9.33
CA GLU A 267 12.90 -16.99 -7.90
C GLU A 267 11.66 -16.85 -7.00
N ALA A 268 10.75 -15.92 -7.30
CA ALA A 268 9.50 -15.74 -6.56
C ALA A 268 8.62 -17.00 -6.64
N LEU A 269 8.41 -17.54 -7.83
CA LEU A 269 7.53 -18.69 -8.07
C LEU A 269 8.08 -20.02 -7.56
N ASP A 270 9.40 -20.23 -7.66
CA ASP A 270 10.02 -21.51 -7.37
C ASP A 270 10.50 -21.63 -5.92
N ILE A 271 10.80 -20.51 -5.24
CA ILE A 271 11.47 -20.53 -3.93
C ILE A 271 10.73 -19.67 -2.89
N THR A 272 10.65 -18.36 -3.10
CA THR A 272 10.28 -17.46 -1.99
C THR A 272 8.82 -17.58 -1.61
N ASN A 273 7.92 -17.56 -2.60
CA ASN A 273 6.48 -17.61 -2.34
C ASN A 273 6.04 -18.97 -1.77
N PRO A 274 6.36 -20.14 -2.39
CA PRO A 274 5.94 -21.42 -1.82
C PRO A 274 6.49 -21.65 -0.42
N THR A 275 7.78 -21.35 -0.19
CA THR A 275 8.38 -21.46 1.14
C THR A 275 7.69 -20.58 2.18
N THR A 276 7.34 -19.35 1.82
CA THR A 276 6.60 -18.43 2.72
C THR A 276 5.21 -18.95 3.02
N VAL A 277 4.51 -19.48 2.02
CA VAL A 277 3.17 -20.05 2.17
C VAL A 277 3.19 -21.23 3.13
N ASP A 278 4.14 -22.17 2.97
CA ASP A 278 4.24 -23.34 3.82
C ASP A 278 4.50 -22.97 5.29
N ILE A 279 5.46 -22.05 5.55
CA ILE A 279 5.79 -21.62 6.91
C ILE A 279 4.61 -20.90 7.56
N ARG A 280 3.93 -20.03 6.81
CA ARG A 280 2.79 -19.27 7.34
C ARG A 280 1.55 -20.13 7.54
N SER A 281 1.34 -21.17 6.72
CA SER A 281 0.28 -22.16 6.92
C SER A 281 0.38 -22.82 8.29
N GLU A 282 1.57 -23.30 8.63
CA GLU A 282 1.84 -23.93 9.92
C GLU A 282 1.68 -22.94 11.08
N LYS A 283 2.24 -21.72 10.91
CA LYS A 283 2.12 -20.66 11.92
C LYS A 283 0.65 -20.29 12.18
N LEU A 284 -0.16 -20.17 11.15
CA LEU A 284 -1.60 -19.84 11.26
C LEU A 284 -2.36 -20.98 11.97
N ALA A 285 -2.07 -22.23 11.67
CA ALA A 285 -2.71 -23.36 12.33
C ALA A 285 -2.48 -23.33 13.85
N ILE A 286 -1.25 -23.13 14.29
CA ILE A 286 -0.88 -23.04 15.70
C ILE A 286 -1.55 -21.85 16.39
N MET A 287 -1.46 -20.66 15.78
CA MET A 287 -2.12 -19.46 16.33
C MET A 287 -3.63 -19.64 16.45
N LYS A 288 -4.28 -20.21 15.42
CA LYS A 288 -5.72 -20.46 15.41
C LYS A 288 -6.15 -21.40 16.52
N ALA A 289 -5.42 -22.50 16.72
CA ALA A 289 -5.69 -23.43 17.81
C ALA A 289 -5.66 -22.76 19.19
N GLY A 290 -4.65 -21.91 19.46
CA GLY A 290 -4.57 -21.14 20.69
C GLY A 290 -5.69 -20.11 20.85
N MET A 291 -6.04 -19.41 19.77
CA MET A 291 -7.13 -18.43 19.75
C MET A 291 -8.51 -19.06 19.98
N ASP A 292 -8.74 -20.27 19.46
CA ASP A 292 -9.99 -21.01 19.64
C ASP A 292 -10.14 -21.58 21.05
N ALA A 293 -9.02 -21.89 21.70
CA ALA A 293 -9.00 -22.45 23.05
C ALA A 293 -9.21 -21.39 24.15
N ASP A 294 -8.77 -20.14 23.95
CA ASP A 294 -8.81 -19.09 24.98
C ASP A 294 -9.17 -17.72 24.40
N LYS A 295 -10.25 -17.11 24.91
CA LYS A 295 -10.71 -15.77 24.52
C LYS A 295 -9.63 -14.68 24.72
N LYS A 296 -8.80 -14.78 25.76
CA LYS A 296 -7.72 -13.84 26.01
C LYS A 296 -6.65 -13.97 24.92
N VAL A 297 -6.26 -15.18 24.56
CA VAL A 297 -5.32 -15.46 23.47
C VAL A 297 -5.89 -14.94 22.15
N LYS A 298 -7.20 -15.10 21.92
CA LYS A 298 -7.86 -14.57 20.74
C LYS A 298 -7.70 -13.06 20.60
N ILE A 299 -7.90 -12.30 21.67
CA ILE A 299 -7.68 -10.85 21.69
C ILE A 299 -6.20 -10.53 21.44
N GLN A 300 -5.29 -11.23 22.13
CA GLN A 300 -3.85 -10.98 22.04
C GLN A 300 -3.26 -11.26 20.65
N TYR A 301 -3.83 -12.20 19.91
CA TYR A 301 -3.31 -12.63 18.62
C TYR A 301 -4.09 -12.10 17.41
N ALA A 302 -5.17 -11.34 17.62
CA ALA A 302 -6.04 -10.86 16.55
C ALA A 302 -5.27 -10.15 15.41
N SER A 303 -4.46 -9.15 15.73
CA SER A 303 -3.65 -8.42 14.74
C SER A 303 -2.54 -9.28 14.12
N LYS A 304 -1.86 -10.09 14.92
CA LYS A 304 -0.78 -10.98 14.45
C LYS A 304 -1.30 -12.03 13.47
N TYR A 305 -2.45 -12.63 13.80
CA TYR A 305 -3.12 -13.60 12.94
C TYR A 305 -3.56 -12.94 11.63
N ALA A 306 -4.27 -11.82 11.70
CA ALA A 306 -4.75 -11.08 10.54
C ALA A 306 -3.60 -10.70 9.59
N SER A 307 -2.49 -10.15 10.13
CA SER A 307 -1.31 -9.80 9.33
C SER A 307 -0.65 -11.02 8.69
N THR A 308 -0.55 -12.13 9.43
CA THR A 308 0.06 -13.37 8.91
C THR A 308 -0.79 -13.97 7.80
N SER A 309 -2.12 -14.04 7.98
CA SER A 309 -3.10 -14.57 7.04
C SER A 309 -3.18 -13.72 5.76
N ASN A 310 -3.20 -12.40 5.90
CA ASN A 310 -3.23 -11.49 4.76
C ASN A 310 -2.07 -11.76 3.79
N TYR A 311 -0.84 -11.80 4.27
CA TYR A 311 0.33 -12.09 3.43
C TYR A 311 0.43 -13.55 3.00
N TRP A 312 -0.12 -14.49 3.75
CA TRP A 312 -0.23 -15.89 3.34
C TRP A 312 -1.11 -16.01 2.09
N LYS A 313 -2.31 -15.44 2.10
CA LYS A 313 -3.19 -15.35 0.92
C LYS A 313 -2.53 -14.60 -0.23
N TYR A 314 -1.88 -13.47 0.08
CA TYR A 314 -1.17 -12.66 -0.92
C TYR A 314 -0.15 -13.49 -1.71
N PHE A 315 0.73 -14.27 -1.08
CA PHE A 315 1.73 -15.06 -1.80
C PHE A 315 1.11 -16.23 -2.60
N ILE A 316 -0.02 -16.79 -2.14
CA ILE A 316 -0.80 -17.77 -2.91
C ILE A 316 -1.35 -17.12 -4.18
N GLY A 317 -2.06 -16.00 -4.03
CA GLY A 317 -2.67 -15.27 -5.13
C GLY A 317 -1.65 -14.69 -6.10
N GLN A 318 -0.55 -14.12 -5.59
CA GLN A 318 0.54 -13.65 -6.43
C GLN A 318 1.11 -14.77 -7.30
N SER A 319 1.39 -15.93 -6.72
CA SER A 319 1.91 -17.08 -7.47
C SER A 319 0.93 -17.55 -8.54
N LYS A 320 -0.37 -17.58 -8.23
CA LYS A 320 -1.43 -17.92 -9.18
C LYS A 320 -1.52 -16.90 -10.31
N GLY A 321 -1.56 -15.59 -9.97
CA GLY A 321 -1.64 -14.51 -10.95
C GLY A 321 -0.43 -14.48 -11.87
N LEU A 322 0.79 -14.56 -11.33
CA LEU A 322 2.03 -14.58 -12.13
C LEU A 322 2.04 -15.75 -13.15
N LYS A 323 1.50 -16.92 -12.77
CA LYS A 323 1.40 -18.08 -13.66
C LYS A 323 0.30 -17.91 -14.71
N SER A 324 -0.92 -17.54 -14.30
CA SER A 324 -2.07 -17.45 -15.20
C SER A 324 -1.91 -16.36 -16.28
N MET A 325 -1.29 -15.23 -15.92
CA MET A 325 -1.00 -14.12 -16.85
C MET A 325 0.29 -14.31 -17.65
N GLY A 326 1.03 -15.41 -17.44
CA GLY A 326 2.28 -15.69 -18.14
C GLY A 326 3.36 -14.64 -17.94
N VAL A 327 3.44 -14.05 -16.73
CA VAL A 327 4.32 -12.89 -16.43
C VAL A 327 5.78 -13.21 -16.72
N TYR A 328 6.24 -14.42 -16.41
CA TYR A 328 7.60 -14.84 -16.78
C TYR A 328 7.90 -14.60 -18.27
N LYS A 329 7.00 -15.06 -19.16
CA LYS A 329 7.16 -14.88 -20.61
C LYS A 329 7.07 -13.42 -21.03
N LYS A 330 6.13 -12.65 -20.42
CA LYS A 330 6.03 -11.20 -20.69
C LYS A 330 7.35 -10.47 -20.36
N LYS A 331 7.97 -10.81 -19.23
CA LYS A 331 9.26 -10.22 -18.86
C LYS A 331 10.40 -10.67 -19.77
N SER A 332 10.46 -11.95 -20.16
CA SER A 332 11.46 -12.44 -21.14
C SER A 332 11.35 -11.67 -22.47
N VAL A 333 10.16 -11.40 -22.97
CA VAL A 333 10.00 -10.61 -24.21
C VAL A 333 10.56 -9.18 -24.07
N ILE A 334 10.46 -8.56 -22.90
CA ILE A 334 11.07 -7.24 -22.65
C ILE A 334 12.61 -7.37 -22.65
N GLU A 335 13.12 -8.41 -22.03
CA GLU A 335 14.55 -8.74 -21.97
C GLU A 335 15.14 -9.01 -23.35
N ASP A 336 14.43 -9.75 -24.19
CA ASP A 336 14.82 -10.00 -25.60
C ASP A 336 14.88 -8.69 -26.38
N LYS A 337 13.85 -7.83 -26.27
CA LYS A 337 13.83 -6.51 -26.91
C LYS A 337 14.98 -5.62 -26.43
N PHE A 338 15.29 -5.69 -25.15
CA PHE A 338 16.43 -4.95 -24.57
C PHE A 338 17.76 -5.44 -25.15
N SER A 339 17.96 -6.76 -25.26
CA SER A 339 19.15 -7.36 -25.85
C SER A 339 19.30 -6.97 -27.32
N ASP A 340 18.22 -7.06 -28.10
CA ASP A 340 18.19 -6.65 -29.51
C ASP A 340 18.51 -5.18 -29.71
N TRP A 341 17.99 -4.30 -28.84
CA TRP A 341 18.30 -2.87 -28.85
C TRP A 341 19.77 -2.63 -28.57
N VAL A 342 20.33 -3.27 -27.55
CA VAL A 342 21.75 -3.16 -27.21
C VAL A 342 22.62 -3.62 -28.36
N GLU A 343 22.28 -4.75 -29.00
CA GLU A 343 23.06 -5.29 -30.13
C GLU A 343 23.06 -4.36 -31.35
N LYS A 344 21.98 -3.65 -31.60
CA LYS A 344 21.82 -2.70 -32.72
C LYS A 344 22.37 -1.30 -32.42
N SER A 345 22.69 -1.00 -31.17
CA SER A 345 23.14 0.32 -30.71
C SER A 345 24.63 0.58 -30.99
N ASP A 346 25.08 1.80 -30.69
CA ASP A 346 26.45 2.21 -30.81
C ASP A 346 27.39 1.52 -29.79
N SER A 347 28.70 1.69 -29.98
CA SER A 347 29.74 1.08 -29.13
C SER A 347 29.64 1.54 -27.65
N SER A 348 29.20 2.77 -27.38
CA SER A 348 29.05 3.31 -26.02
C SER A 348 27.90 2.60 -25.28
N THR A 349 26.75 2.46 -25.93
CA THR A 349 25.56 1.76 -25.41
C THR A 349 25.88 0.26 -25.20
N LYS A 350 26.55 -0.38 -26.15
CA LYS A 350 27.06 -1.76 -26.01
C LYS A 350 27.98 -1.90 -24.80
N ALA A 351 28.95 -1.05 -24.64
CA ALA A 351 29.89 -1.09 -23.51
C ALA A 351 29.18 -0.95 -22.16
N LYS A 352 28.06 -0.22 -22.12
CA LYS A 352 27.27 0.03 -20.92
C LYS A 352 26.34 -1.12 -20.55
N TYR A 353 25.73 -1.79 -21.53
CA TYR A 353 24.56 -2.65 -21.29
C TYR A 353 24.72 -4.12 -21.70
N SER A 354 25.74 -4.51 -22.51
CA SER A 354 25.82 -5.87 -23.06
C SER A 354 25.77 -7.01 -22.05
N ASN A 355 26.33 -6.81 -20.87
CA ASN A 355 26.46 -7.88 -19.88
C ASN A 355 25.36 -7.83 -18.79
N VAL A 356 24.41 -6.87 -18.89
CA VAL A 356 23.45 -6.62 -17.81
C VAL A 356 22.58 -7.86 -17.51
N LEU A 357 21.98 -8.45 -18.53
CA LEU A 357 21.09 -9.60 -18.35
C LEU A 357 21.85 -10.87 -18.00
N GLU A 358 23.01 -11.11 -18.58
CA GLU A 358 23.87 -12.25 -18.24
C GLU A 358 24.34 -12.19 -16.78
N ASN A 359 24.80 -11.01 -16.32
CA ASN A 359 25.17 -10.81 -14.91
C ASN A 359 24.00 -11.00 -13.96
N MET A 360 22.78 -10.59 -14.36
CA MET A 360 21.57 -10.81 -13.55
C MET A 360 21.22 -12.30 -13.48
N GLU A 361 21.23 -13.02 -14.58
CA GLU A 361 20.96 -14.45 -14.62
C GLU A 361 21.92 -15.22 -13.71
N SER A 362 23.22 -14.97 -13.84
CA SER A 362 24.25 -15.56 -12.98
C SER A 362 24.00 -15.23 -11.50
N ALA A 363 23.71 -13.97 -11.18
CA ALA A 363 23.45 -13.54 -9.81
C ALA A 363 22.22 -14.23 -9.20
N TYR A 364 21.13 -14.42 -9.95
CA TYR A 364 19.95 -15.18 -9.49
C TYR A 364 20.24 -16.67 -9.33
N SER A 365 21.02 -17.26 -10.24
CA SER A 365 21.48 -18.67 -10.13
C SER A 365 22.27 -18.89 -8.83
N ASP A 366 23.24 -18.03 -8.55
CA ASP A 366 24.07 -18.10 -7.33
C ASP A 366 23.23 -17.84 -6.06
N ASN A 367 22.23 -16.96 -6.15
CA ASN A 367 21.35 -16.64 -5.02
C ASN A 367 20.42 -17.77 -4.61
N LYS A 368 20.11 -18.73 -5.48
CA LYS A 368 19.09 -19.77 -5.26
C LYS A 368 19.19 -20.49 -3.91
N ARG A 369 20.38 -20.95 -3.53
CA ARG A 369 20.62 -21.63 -2.26
C ARG A 369 20.51 -20.71 -1.04
N ILE A 370 20.86 -19.42 -1.23
CA ILE A 370 20.82 -18.42 -0.17
C ILE A 370 19.40 -17.91 0.01
N ALA A 371 18.63 -17.78 -1.07
CA ALA A 371 17.23 -17.34 -1.04
C ALA A 371 16.38 -18.26 -0.17
N LEU A 372 16.50 -19.59 -0.31
CA LEU A 372 15.78 -20.56 0.51
C LEU A 372 16.10 -20.40 2.00
N ASN A 373 17.40 -20.45 2.36
CA ASN A 373 17.81 -20.25 3.76
C ASN A 373 17.33 -18.94 4.33
N ARG A 374 17.42 -17.87 3.54
CA ARG A 374 17.01 -16.53 3.97
C ARG A 374 15.51 -16.46 4.22
N THR A 375 14.69 -17.11 3.40
CA THR A 375 13.24 -17.16 3.60
C THR A 375 12.92 -17.86 4.90
N TYR A 376 13.52 -19.04 5.17
CA TYR A 376 13.38 -19.71 6.46
C TYR A 376 13.89 -18.87 7.64
N LEU A 377 15.04 -18.23 7.49
CA LEU A 377 15.57 -17.33 8.52
C LEU A 377 14.61 -16.17 8.84
N THR A 378 14.00 -15.61 7.83
CA THR A 378 13.07 -14.48 8.00
C THR A 378 11.74 -14.96 8.58
N GLU A 379 11.08 -15.92 7.93
CA GLU A 379 9.71 -16.33 8.24
C GLU A 379 9.64 -17.25 9.47
N ALA A 380 10.52 -18.25 9.56
CA ALA A 380 10.48 -19.23 10.65
C ALA A 380 11.28 -18.80 11.89
N ILE A 381 12.38 -18.04 11.74
CA ILE A 381 13.24 -17.71 12.88
C ILE A 381 12.98 -16.28 13.40
N PHE A 382 13.01 -15.24 12.53
CA PHE A 382 12.79 -13.88 12.98
C PHE A 382 11.30 -13.56 13.23
N GLN A 383 10.41 -14.08 12.41
CA GLN A 383 8.96 -13.86 12.45
C GLN A 383 8.17 -15.08 12.94
N GLY A 384 8.84 -16.19 13.31
CA GLY A 384 8.23 -17.39 13.88
C GLY A 384 7.85 -17.18 15.34
N ALA A 385 8.56 -17.87 16.24
CA ALA A 385 8.37 -17.67 17.68
C ALA A 385 8.90 -16.32 18.17
N GLU A 386 8.05 -15.56 18.84
CA GLU A 386 8.33 -14.19 19.27
C GLU A 386 9.48 -14.11 20.28
N ILE A 387 9.61 -15.12 21.16
CA ILE A 387 10.67 -15.19 22.17
C ILE A 387 12.07 -15.12 21.56
N MET A 388 12.27 -15.62 20.34
CA MET A 388 13.57 -15.60 19.66
C MET A 388 14.03 -14.16 19.40
N SER A 389 13.22 -13.40 18.69
CA SER A 389 13.52 -12.01 18.35
C SER A 389 13.51 -11.11 19.59
N PHE A 390 12.59 -11.33 20.52
CA PHE A 390 12.51 -10.58 21.76
C PHE A 390 13.76 -10.79 22.64
N SER A 391 14.17 -12.06 22.87
CA SER A 391 15.38 -12.37 23.67
C SER A 391 16.65 -11.79 23.06
N TYR A 392 16.77 -11.84 21.72
CA TYR A 392 17.89 -11.23 20.98
C TYR A 392 17.93 -9.71 21.14
N SER A 393 16.80 -9.05 21.01
CA SER A 393 16.65 -7.61 21.21
C SER A 393 16.99 -7.19 22.65
N MET A 394 16.41 -7.88 23.63
CA MET A 394 16.63 -7.60 25.04
C MET A 394 18.08 -7.81 25.46
N LYS A 395 18.70 -8.91 24.99
CA LYS A 395 20.13 -9.15 25.22
C LYS A 395 20.99 -8.01 24.69
N ASN A 396 20.76 -7.53 23.48
CA ASN A 396 21.55 -6.43 22.93
C ASN A 396 21.40 -5.14 23.76
N ARG A 397 20.17 -4.81 24.15
CA ARG A 397 19.87 -3.63 24.99
C ARG A 397 20.46 -3.74 26.39
N ILE A 398 20.44 -4.94 27.02
CA ILE A 398 21.03 -5.18 28.32
C ILE A 398 22.57 -5.08 28.25
N ASN A 399 23.19 -5.57 27.19
CA ASN A 399 24.63 -5.43 26.98
C ASN A 399 25.05 -3.96 26.73
N ALA A 400 24.16 -3.13 26.19
CA ALA A 400 24.36 -1.71 25.97
C ALA A 400 24.02 -0.82 27.18
N LEU A 401 23.63 -1.40 28.34
CA LEU A 401 23.27 -0.61 29.52
C LEU A 401 24.44 0.28 29.95
N PRO A 402 24.18 1.58 30.22
CA PRO A 402 25.20 2.52 30.70
C PRO A 402 25.89 2.07 32.00
N LYS A 403 27.12 2.53 32.19
CA LYS A 403 27.87 2.32 33.44
C LYS A 403 27.43 3.33 34.52
N ASP A 404 27.04 4.53 34.09
CA ASP A 404 26.50 5.55 34.99
C ASP A 404 25.22 5.06 35.68
N LYS A 405 25.12 5.26 37.00
CA LYS A 405 23.99 4.75 37.80
C LYS A 405 22.66 5.41 37.42
N LYS A 406 22.63 6.73 37.17
CA LYS A 406 21.40 7.47 36.88
C LYS A 406 20.89 7.11 35.50
N GLU A 407 21.77 7.12 34.50
CA GLU A 407 21.42 6.71 33.13
C GLU A 407 20.99 5.25 33.06
N ARG A 408 21.66 4.35 33.82
CA ARG A 408 21.30 2.95 33.91
C ARG A 408 19.89 2.73 34.47
N VAL A 409 19.48 3.47 35.50
CA VAL A 409 18.11 3.40 36.03
C VAL A 409 17.10 3.81 34.99
N ILE A 410 17.35 4.87 34.22
CA ILE A 410 16.48 5.32 33.13
C ILE A 410 16.41 4.26 32.05
N ALA A 411 17.57 3.69 31.66
CA ALA A 411 17.62 2.65 30.65
C ALA A 411 16.86 1.37 31.07
N ILE A 412 17.00 0.94 32.33
CA ILE A 412 16.23 -0.20 32.88
C ILE A 412 14.74 0.10 32.90
N ARG A 413 14.30 1.32 33.21
CA ARG A 413 12.88 1.70 33.15
C ARG A 413 12.34 1.58 31.74
N LYS A 414 13.11 1.99 30.71
CA LYS A 414 12.75 1.78 29.31
C LYS A 414 12.64 0.29 28.94
N LEU A 415 13.58 -0.55 29.45
CA LEU A 415 13.49 -2.01 29.22
C LEU A 415 12.24 -2.61 29.86
N LYS A 416 11.85 -2.17 31.05
CA LYS A 416 10.61 -2.61 31.71
C LYS A 416 9.36 -2.19 30.94
N LYS A 417 9.36 -0.99 30.33
CA LYS A 417 8.26 -0.57 29.45
C LYS A 417 8.18 -1.49 28.21
N ILE A 418 9.29 -1.72 27.53
CA ILE A 418 9.36 -2.63 26.36
C ILE A 418 8.85 -4.03 26.71
N ALA A 419 9.26 -4.56 27.88
CA ALA A 419 8.78 -5.88 28.33
C ALA A 419 7.27 -5.86 28.64
N LYS A 420 6.78 -4.81 29.30
CA LYS A 420 5.34 -4.67 29.58
C LYS A 420 4.53 -4.66 28.29
N ASP A 421 4.97 -3.90 27.32
CA ASP A 421 4.29 -3.80 26.03
C ASP A 421 4.30 -5.16 25.28
N PHE A 422 5.43 -5.86 25.26
CA PHE A 422 5.55 -7.20 24.66
C PHE A 422 4.60 -8.23 25.28
N TYR A 423 4.57 -8.34 26.63
CA TYR A 423 3.73 -9.33 27.31
C TYR A 423 2.24 -8.99 27.33
N LYS A 424 1.84 -7.85 26.82
CA LYS A 424 0.43 -7.53 26.67
C LYS A 424 -0.24 -8.46 25.67
N ASP A 425 0.45 -8.70 24.56
CA ASP A 425 -0.05 -9.47 23.41
C ASP A 425 0.74 -10.76 23.20
N TYR A 426 1.26 -11.36 24.27
CA TYR A 426 2.11 -12.57 24.24
C TYR A 426 1.48 -13.70 25.02
N ASP A 427 1.42 -14.88 24.39
CA ASP A 427 1.09 -16.15 25.04
C ASP A 427 2.25 -17.11 24.95
N SER A 428 2.64 -17.68 26.10
CA SER A 428 3.83 -18.55 26.21
C SER A 428 3.62 -19.95 25.68
N GLU A 429 2.38 -20.45 25.68
CA GLU A 429 2.09 -21.82 25.20
C GLU A 429 2.06 -21.82 23.68
N VAL A 430 1.35 -20.88 23.08
CA VAL A 430 1.34 -20.68 21.60
C VAL A 430 2.76 -20.43 21.09
N ASP A 431 3.54 -19.57 21.75
CA ASP A 431 4.89 -19.25 21.31
C ASP A 431 5.86 -20.42 21.46
N GLN A 432 5.68 -21.28 22.45
CA GLN A 432 6.46 -22.52 22.62
C GLN A 432 6.18 -23.52 21.48
N GLU A 433 4.93 -23.68 21.09
CA GLU A 433 4.54 -24.54 19.97
C GLU A 433 5.10 -23.98 18.65
N LEU A 434 4.96 -22.68 18.40
CA LEU A 434 5.60 -22.00 17.26
C LEU A 434 7.12 -22.20 17.26
N PHE A 435 7.77 -22.10 18.41
CA PHE A 435 9.22 -22.30 18.52
C PHE A 435 9.64 -23.70 18.09
N SER A 436 8.91 -24.71 18.52
CA SER A 436 9.16 -26.12 18.15
C SER A 436 8.99 -26.32 16.65
N SER A 437 7.80 -26.01 16.13
CA SER A 437 7.43 -26.25 14.74
C SER A 437 8.32 -25.48 13.76
N MET A 438 8.61 -24.20 14.02
CA MET A 438 9.46 -23.38 13.15
C MET A 438 10.91 -23.88 13.10
N LEU A 439 11.48 -24.37 14.21
CA LEU A 439 12.79 -24.98 14.21
C LEU A 439 12.82 -26.31 13.45
N GLU A 440 11.77 -27.11 13.59
CA GLU A 440 11.60 -28.36 12.87
C GLU A 440 11.53 -28.15 11.37
N MET A 441 10.68 -27.19 10.92
CA MET A 441 10.59 -26.81 9.51
C MET A 441 11.94 -26.34 8.96
N TYR A 442 12.65 -25.49 9.68
CA TYR A 442 13.99 -25.04 9.29
C TYR A 442 14.96 -26.23 9.12
N TYR A 443 14.95 -27.16 10.07
CA TYR A 443 15.86 -28.32 10.09
C TYR A 443 15.64 -29.24 8.88
N TYR A 444 14.37 -29.51 8.53
CA TYR A 444 14.10 -30.46 7.44
C TYR A 444 14.22 -29.86 6.05
N ASN A 445 14.02 -28.56 5.90
CA ASN A 445 13.93 -27.92 4.58
C ASN A 445 15.20 -27.11 4.20
N VAL A 446 16.01 -26.70 5.15
CA VAL A 446 17.28 -26.03 4.87
C VAL A 446 18.40 -27.08 4.72
N PRO A 447 19.30 -26.97 3.71
CA PRO A 447 20.38 -27.93 3.51
C PRO A 447 21.25 -28.11 4.76
N LYS A 448 21.59 -29.36 5.09
CA LYS A 448 22.39 -29.72 6.28
C LYS A 448 23.71 -28.95 6.38
N SER A 449 24.36 -28.66 5.26
CA SER A 449 25.59 -27.86 5.22
C SER A 449 25.43 -26.44 5.77
N GLN A 450 24.22 -25.93 5.78
CA GLN A 450 23.86 -24.62 6.29
C GLN A 450 23.29 -24.64 7.72
N HIS A 451 23.15 -25.83 8.33
CA HIS A 451 22.66 -25.99 9.69
C HIS A 451 23.57 -25.33 10.73
N ALA A 452 22.97 -24.65 11.67
CA ALA A 452 23.64 -24.03 12.80
C ALA A 452 24.04 -25.08 13.87
N PRO A 453 25.05 -24.79 14.70
CA PRO A 453 25.49 -25.72 15.77
C PRO A 453 24.38 -26.12 16.75
N VAL A 454 23.34 -25.31 16.91
CA VAL A 454 22.20 -25.62 17.79
C VAL A 454 21.51 -26.91 17.37
N PHE A 455 21.42 -27.19 16.07
CA PHE A 455 20.78 -28.42 15.58
C PHE A 455 21.54 -29.70 15.99
N LYS A 456 22.88 -29.66 15.93
CA LYS A 456 23.69 -30.74 16.52
C LYS A 456 23.44 -30.95 18.01
N LYS A 457 23.20 -29.85 18.74
CA LYS A 457 22.87 -29.93 20.17
C LYS A 457 21.47 -30.56 20.37
N ILE A 458 20.50 -30.25 19.50
CA ILE A 458 19.17 -30.87 19.54
C ILE A 458 19.28 -32.36 19.24
N GLU A 459 20.04 -32.75 18.20
CA GLU A 459 20.32 -34.15 17.84
C GLU A 459 20.99 -34.92 18.99
N ASN A 460 21.94 -34.31 19.72
CA ASN A 460 22.72 -34.96 20.79
C ASN A 460 21.98 -35.02 22.14
N GLN A 461 20.91 -34.30 22.37
CA GLN A 461 20.13 -34.37 23.61
C GLN A 461 19.37 -35.69 23.80
N LEU A 462 19.38 -36.53 22.79
CA LEU A 462 18.64 -37.79 22.70
C LEU A 462 19.51 -39.05 22.95
N PHE A 463 20.51 -38.98 23.84
CA PHE A 463 21.20 -40.17 24.25
C PHE A 463 20.22 -41.18 24.86
N GLY A 464 19.76 -42.15 24.03
CA GLY A 464 18.85 -43.23 24.40
C GLY A 464 17.52 -43.30 23.64
N PHE A 465 17.07 -42.27 22.93
CA PHE A 465 15.84 -42.32 22.12
C PHE A 465 16.12 -42.00 20.64
N LYS A 466 15.55 -42.81 19.75
CA LYS A 466 15.85 -42.81 18.30
C LYS A 466 15.18 -41.68 17.48
N LYS A 467 14.53 -40.67 18.08
CA LYS A 467 13.80 -39.64 17.34
C LYS A 467 14.22 -38.24 17.81
N LEU A 468 14.49 -37.38 16.85
CA LEU A 468 14.67 -35.96 17.05
C LEU A 468 13.39 -35.36 17.66
N ASP A 469 13.51 -34.59 18.75
CA ASP A 469 12.35 -34.10 19.50
C ASP A 469 12.51 -32.58 19.74
N PHE A 470 11.88 -31.79 18.84
CA PHE A 470 11.88 -30.32 18.91
C PHE A 470 10.98 -29.82 20.03
N ASP A 471 9.90 -30.52 20.38
CA ASP A 471 9.01 -30.18 21.49
C ASP A 471 9.73 -30.28 22.82
N TYR A 472 10.46 -31.35 23.04
CA TYR A 472 11.28 -31.49 24.25
C TYR A 472 12.33 -30.38 24.33
N TYR A 473 12.95 -30.02 23.21
CA TYR A 473 13.89 -28.90 23.17
C TYR A 473 13.20 -27.57 23.52
N ALA A 474 12.07 -27.27 22.90
CA ALA A 474 11.27 -26.06 23.16
C ALA A 474 10.88 -25.97 24.64
N LYS A 475 10.31 -27.03 25.21
CA LYS A 475 9.97 -27.12 26.65
C LYS A 475 11.16 -26.79 27.55
N ASN A 476 12.33 -27.30 27.22
CA ASN A 476 13.55 -27.01 27.99
C ASN A 476 14.02 -25.54 27.85
N VAL A 477 13.89 -24.97 26.64
CA VAL A 477 14.20 -23.56 26.41
C VAL A 477 13.25 -22.67 27.21
N PHE A 478 11.94 -22.88 27.10
CA PHE A 478 10.93 -22.05 27.78
C PHE A 478 10.99 -22.18 29.29
N ARG A 479 11.24 -23.39 29.82
CA ARG A 479 11.45 -23.61 31.26
C ARG A 479 12.62 -22.81 31.81
N ARG A 480 13.67 -22.51 31.03
CA ARG A 480 14.95 -21.94 31.49
C ARG A 480 15.17 -20.50 31.04
N SER A 481 14.47 -20.02 30.01
CA SER A 481 14.62 -18.64 29.51
C SER A 481 14.07 -17.62 30.52
N PHE A 482 14.76 -16.50 30.64
CA PHE A 482 14.29 -15.34 31.40
C PHE A 482 13.11 -14.65 30.68
N PHE A 483 12.89 -14.96 29.42
CA PHE A 483 11.94 -14.26 28.55
C PHE A 483 10.68 -15.09 28.23
N SER A 484 10.51 -16.26 28.84
CA SER A 484 9.36 -17.13 28.56
C SER A 484 8.06 -16.67 29.23
N SER A 485 8.12 -15.83 30.28
CA SER A 485 6.94 -15.24 30.89
C SER A 485 7.21 -13.84 31.43
N LYS A 486 6.14 -13.07 31.62
CA LYS A 486 6.13 -11.72 32.17
C LYS A 486 6.81 -11.67 33.53
N GLU A 487 6.49 -12.60 34.42
CA GLU A 487 7.02 -12.70 35.78
C GLU A 487 8.52 -12.89 35.77
N ARG A 488 9.00 -13.87 34.99
CA ARG A 488 10.45 -14.19 34.90
C ARG A 488 11.24 -13.03 34.31
N CYS A 489 10.70 -12.40 33.27
CA CYS A 489 11.34 -11.24 32.66
C CYS A 489 11.36 -10.04 33.64
N SER A 490 10.26 -9.79 34.31
CA SER A 490 10.17 -8.71 35.32
C SER A 490 11.16 -8.91 36.47
N ASP A 491 11.28 -10.15 36.97
CA ASP A 491 12.24 -10.51 38.00
C ASP A 491 13.68 -10.30 37.55
N PHE A 492 14.00 -10.78 36.35
CA PHE A 492 15.32 -10.58 35.75
C PHE A 492 15.65 -9.08 35.56
N LEU A 493 14.68 -8.27 35.15
CA LEU A 493 14.83 -6.83 34.96
C LEU A 493 14.88 -6.00 36.25
N LYS A 494 14.72 -6.59 37.45
CA LYS A 494 15.03 -5.92 38.73
C LYS A 494 16.54 -5.64 38.85
N ASN A 495 17.37 -6.59 38.39
CA ASN A 495 18.84 -6.46 38.36
C ASN A 495 19.44 -7.15 37.13
N PRO A 496 19.28 -6.56 35.88
CA PRO A 496 19.68 -7.23 34.65
C PRO A 496 21.21 -7.44 34.62
N ASN A 497 21.61 -8.71 34.39
CA ASN A 497 22.99 -9.17 34.36
C ASN A 497 23.44 -9.57 32.97
N LYS A 498 24.53 -8.95 32.49
CA LYS A 498 25.09 -9.20 31.15
C LYS A 498 25.57 -10.64 30.95
N MET A 499 26.16 -11.27 31.98
CA MET A 499 26.65 -12.65 31.87
C MET A 499 25.50 -13.66 31.79
N LEU A 500 24.42 -13.41 32.53
CA LEU A 500 23.26 -14.30 32.58
C LEU A 500 22.46 -14.21 31.27
N VAL A 501 22.21 -12.99 30.77
CA VAL A 501 21.44 -12.83 29.51
C VAL A 501 22.14 -13.43 28.29
N ASN A 502 23.47 -13.43 28.27
CA ASN A 502 24.26 -14.07 27.21
C ASN A 502 24.19 -15.62 27.27
N LYS A 503 23.65 -16.20 28.35
CA LYS A 503 23.42 -17.64 28.51
C LYS A 503 21.94 -18.02 28.39
N ASP A 504 21.07 -17.08 28.14
CA ASP A 504 19.64 -17.36 27.95
C ASP A 504 19.44 -18.33 26.77
N PRO A 505 18.72 -19.45 26.96
CA PRO A 505 18.62 -20.48 25.93
C PRO A 505 17.82 -20.04 24.68
N ALA A 506 16.82 -19.17 24.81
CA ALA A 506 16.09 -18.63 23.64
C ALA A 506 17.02 -17.74 22.82
N TYR A 507 17.75 -16.82 23.47
CA TYR A 507 18.77 -16.02 22.80
C TYR A 507 19.85 -16.91 22.14
N LEU A 508 20.36 -17.93 22.81
CA LEU A 508 21.40 -18.80 22.28
C LEU A 508 20.93 -19.56 21.03
N THR A 509 19.68 -20.00 21.01
CA THR A 509 19.08 -20.65 19.83
C THR A 509 19.05 -19.69 18.64
N MET A 510 18.45 -18.54 18.82
CA MET A 510 18.39 -17.49 17.79
C MET A 510 19.79 -17.10 17.31
N ASN A 511 20.69 -16.80 18.23
CA ASN A 511 22.05 -16.36 17.92
C ASN A 511 22.87 -17.44 17.19
N SER A 512 22.66 -18.73 17.50
CA SER A 512 23.35 -19.83 16.81
C SER A 512 23.00 -19.86 15.32
N ILE A 513 21.71 -19.73 14.98
CA ILE A 513 21.21 -19.77 13.60
C ILE A 513 21.66 -18.50 12.86
N TYR A 514 21.43 -17.35 13.47
CA TYR A 514 21.76 -16.07 12.84
C TYR A 514 23.26 -15.86 12.63
N SER A 515 24.10 -16.25 13.59
CA SER A 515 25.57 -16.17 13.47
C SER A 515 26.10 -17.11 12.37
N LYS A 516 25.53 -18.29 12.21
CA LYS A 516 25.87 -19.20 11.10
C LYS A 516 25.57 -18.56 9.75
N TYR A 517 24.36 -17.97 9.60
CA TYR A 517 24.01 -17.22 8.40
C TYR A 517 24.95 -16.05 8.13
N LEU A 518 25.24 -15.23 9.14
CA LEU A 518 26.11 -14.05 9.00
C LEU A 518 27.54 -14.44 8.59
N LYS A 519 28.04 -15.57 9.08
CA LYS A 519 29.41 -16.04 8.80
C LYS A 519 29.53 -16.65 7.42
N ASP A 520 28.59 -17.51 7.04
CA ASP A 520 28.76 -18.40 5.90
C ASP A 520 28.03 -17.92 4.62
N LEU A 521 26.85 -17.33 4.77
CA LEU A 521 25.98 -16.99 3.64
C LEU A 521 25.92 -15.48 3.35
N TYR A 522 25.96 -14.65 4.38
CA TYR A 522 25.83 -13.22 4.23
C TYR A 522 26.92 -12.56 3.39
N PRO A 523 28.21 -12.95 3.45
CA PRO A 523 29.24 -12.39 2.57
C PRO A 523 28.92 -12.63 1.10
N GLN A 524 28.60 -13.88 0.72
CA GLN A 524 28.22 -14.24 -0.65
C GLN A 524 26.95 -13.49 -1.08
N ARG A 525 25.93 -13.46 -0.21
CA ARG A 525 24.72 -12.68 -0.51
C ARG A 525 24.99 -11.19 -0.71
N LYS A 526 25.93 -10.62 0.01
CA LYS A 526 26.29 -9.21 -0.14
C LYS A 526 26.84 -8.93 -1.54
N GLU A 527 27.73 -9.77 -2.03
CA GLU A 527 28.30 -9.66 -3.39
C GLU A 527 27.22 -9.80 -4.46
N ILE A 528 26.40 -10.86 -4.38
CA ILE A 528 25.27 -11.09 -5.29
C ILE A 528 24.30 -9.89 -5.28
N ARG A 529 23.94 -9.40 -4.11
CA ARG A 529 23.05 -8.23 -3.98
C ARG A 529 23.65 -6.97 -4.60
N ASP A 530 24.96 -6.76 -4.46
CA ASP A 530 25.63 -5.59 -5.03
C ASP A 530 25.67 -5.69 -6.57
N ILE A 531 25.84 -6.90 -7.14
CA ILE A 531 25.67 -7.16 -8.57
C ILE A 531 24.23 -6.86 -8.99
N MET A 532 23.23 -7.51 -8.36
CA MET A 532 21.82 -7.29 -8.70
C MET A 532 21.42 -5.81 -8.63
N LYS A 533 21.93 -5.08 -7.64
CA LYS A 533 21.63 -3.66 -7.47
C LYS A 533 22.20 -2.82 -8.60
N LYS A 534 23.42 -3.10 -9.02
CA LYS A 534 24.07 -2.43 -10.15
C LYS A 534 23.33 -2.73 -11.46
N GLU A 535 23.10 -4.01 -11.73
CA GLU A 535 22.52 -4.44 -13.00
C GLU A 535 21.03 -4.02 -13.12
N ASN A 536 20.23 -4.07 -12.02
CA ASN A 536 18.89 -3.52 -12.01
C ASN A 536 18.85 -2.01 -12.32
N ARG A 537 19.82 -1.25 -11.81
CA ARG A 537 19.94 0.18 -12.12
C ARG A 537 20.26 0.41 -13.60
N LEU A 538 21.20 -0.36 -14.15
CA LEU A 538 21.55 -0.29 -15.56
C LEU A 538 20.39 -0.75 -16.46
N PHE A 539 19.71 -1.85 -16.11
CA PHE A 539 18.55 -2.31 -16.84
C PHE A 539 17.47 -1.24 -16.90
N MET A 540 17.13 -0.62 -15.74
CA MET A 540 16.16 0.47 -15.70
C MET A 540 16.59 1.70 -16.51
N SER A 541 17.90 2.06 -16.47
CA SER A 541 18.44 3.15 -17.30
C SER A 541 18.29 2.83 -18.78
N GLY A 542 18.65 1.61 -19.18
CA GLY A 542 18.57 1.19 -20.56
C GLY A 542 17.14 1.05 -21.09
N LEU A 543 16.18 0.60 -20.27
CA LEU A 543 14.76 0.60 -20.66
C LEU A 543 14.25 2.01 -20.98
N ARG A 544 14.64 3.01 -20.18
CA ARG A 544 14.30 4.42 -20.41
C ARG A 544 15.00 5.02 -21.62
N GLU A 545 16.21 4.56 -21.93
CA GLU A 545 16.94 4.97 -23.13
C GLU A 545 16.41 4.28 -24.39
N MET A 546 16.00 3.01 -24.28
CA MET A 546 15.44 2.21 -25.38
C MET A 546 14.11 2.78 -25.90
N ASP A 547 13.27 3.28 -25.00
CA ASP A 547 11.98 3.89 -25.33
C ASP A 547 11.83 5.23 -24.63
N SER A 548 12.38 6.27 -25.26
CA SER A 548 12.31 7.64 -24.75
C SER A 548 10.96 8.32 -24.90
N THR A 549 10.01 7.69 -25.61
CA THR A 549 8.66 8.21 -25.83
C THR A 549 7.68 7.75 -24.75
N LYS A 550 8.04 6.66 -24.04
CA LYS A 550 7.21 6.10 -22.97
C LYS A 550 7.39 6.90 -21.67
N ASN A 551 6.29 7.29 -21.08
CA ASN A 551 6.26 7.78 -19.72
C ASN A 551 6.48 6.63 -18.74
N PHE A 552 7.63 6.60 -18.09
CA PHE A 552 7.94 5.61 -17.05
C PHE A 552 7.52 6.15 -15.68
N TYR A 553 6.89 5.32 -14.89
CA TYR A 553 6.64 5.58 -13.47
C TYR A 553 7.61 4.75 -12.61
N PRO A 554 8.06 5.27 -11.45
CA PRO A 554 8.97 4.52 -10.59
C PRO A 554 8.21 3.51 -9.72
N ASP A 555 8.87 2.40 -9.38
CA ASP A 555 8.36 1.47 -8.37
C ASP A 555 7.96 2.20 -7.09
N ALA A 556 6.88 1.75 -6.44
CA ALA A 556 6.47 2.23 -5.13
C ALA A 556 7.57 2.00 -4.08
N ASN A 557 7.73 2.96 -3.17
CA ASN A 557 8.79 2.95 -2.15
C ASN A 557 8.39 3.64 -0.84
N SER A 558 7.10 3.59 -0.47
CA SER A 558 6.50 4.28 0.68
C SER A 558 6.63 5.81 0.59
N THR A 559 6.43 6.35 -0.61
CA THR A 559 6.29 7.80 -0.86
C THR A 559 4.92 8.08 -1.44
N MET A 560 4.44 9.32 -1.28
CA MET A 560 3.15 9.72 -1.83
C MET A 560 3.09 9.48 -3.34
N ARG A 561 2.00 8.88 -3.77
CA ARG A 561 1.71 8.59 -5.19
C ARG A 561 0.27 8.89 -5.51
N VAL A 562 0.05 9.08 -6.78
CA VAL A 562 -1.27 9.24 -7.39
C VAL A 562 -1.46 8.11 -8.39
N THR A 563 -2.59 7.43 -8.31
CA THR A 563 -3.08 6.53 -9.35
C THR A 563 -4.48 6.97 -9.76
N TYR A 564 -4.83 6.80 -11.01
CA TYR A 564 -6.12 7.22 -11.53
C TYR A 564 -6.70 6.17 -12.49
N GLY A 565 -8.01 6.18 -12.60
CA GLY A 565 -8.74 5.23 -13.40
C GLY A 565 -10.25 5.51 -13.32
N ASN A 566 -11.03 4.46 -13.50
CA ASN A 566 -12.49 4.54 -13.50
C ASN A 566 -13.09 3.44 -12.63
N VAL A 567 -14.27 3.72 -12.10
CA VAL A 567 -15.15 2.68 -11.55
C VAL A 567 -15.53 1.72 -12.67
N GLY A 568 -15.50 0.43 -12.43
CA GLY A 568 -15.84 -0.51 -13.49
C GLY A 568 -15.99 -1.95 -13.05
N ASP A 569 -16.96 -2.61 -13.64
CA ASP A 569 -17.14 -4.05 -13.65
C ASP A 569 -15.94 -4.79 -14.26
N TYR A 570 -15.94 -6.12 -14.20
CA TYR A 570 -14.92 -6.93 -14.88
C TYR A 570 -15.35 -8.39 -15.04
N ASN A 571 -14.67 -9.08 -15.95
CA ASN A 571 -14.84 -10.50 -16.21
C ASN A 571 -13.59 -11.26 -15.72
N PRO A 572 -13.62 -11.92 -14.55
CA PRO A 572 -12.46 -12.64 -14.01
C PRO A 572 -12.15 -13.94 -14.76
N GLY A 573 -13.05 -14.41 -15.63
CA GLY A 573 -12.92 -15.61 -16.41
C GLY A 573 -14.09 -15.83 -17.36
N GLU A 574 -14.04 -16.92 -18.13
CA GLU A 574 -15.11 -17.28 -19.07
C GLU A 574 -16.45 -17.43 -18.33
N ALA A 575 -17.50 -16.82 -18.91
CA ALA A 575 -18.88 -16.84 -18.38
C ALA A 575 -19.05 -16.26 -16.96
N MET A 576 -18.09 -15.45 -16.49
CA MET A 576 -18.19 -14.75 -15.19
C MET A 576 -18.23 -13.25 -15.42
N PHE A 577 -19.16 -12.57 -14.72
CA PHE A 577 -19.29 -11.14 -14.68
C PHE A 577 -19.42 -10.68 -13.24
N TYR A 578 -18.65 -9.68 -12.84
CA TYR A 578 -18.73 -9.03 -11.54
C TYR A 578 -19.10 -7.57 -11.71
N ASP A 579 -20.24 -7.18 -11.12
CA ASP A 579 -20.70 -5.80 -11.05
C ASP A 579 -19.75 -4.95 -10.19
N TYR A 580 -19.75 -3.65 -10.44
CA TYR A 580 -18.81 -2.71 -9.82
C TYR A 580 -19.15 -2.32 -8.38
N PHE A 581 -20.32 -2.69 -7.83
CA PHE A 581 -20.73 -2.35 -6.46
C PHE A 581 -21.45 -3.50 -5.76
N THR A 582 -21.48 -3.40 -4.44
CA THR A 582 -22.25 -4.26 -3.55
C THR A 582 -23.16 -3.43 -2.65
N THR A 583 -24.17 -4.05 -2.06
CA THR A 583 -25.16 -3.39 -1.20
C THR A 583 -25.28 -4.09 0.15
N ILE A 584 -25.96 -3.45 1.11
CA ILE A 584 -26.28 -4.03 2.42
C ILE A 584 -27.11 -5.32 2.31
N GLU A 585 -27.86 -5.51 1.25
CA GLU A 585 -28.56 -6.76 0.94
C GLU A 585 -27.58 -7.94 0.91
N GLY A 586 -26.41 -7.77 0.28
CA GLY A 586 -25.38 -8.81 0.24
C GLY A 586 -24.75 -9.10 1.61
N VAL A 587 -24.72 -8.14 2.54
CA VAL A 587 -24.36 -8.39 3.95
C VAL A 587 -25.33 -9.35 4.59
N MET A 588 -26.65 -9.11 4.41
CA MET A 588 -27.70 -9.96 4.96
C MET A 588 -27.72 -11.35 4.33
N GLN A 589 -27.49 -11.44 3.01
CA GLN A 589 -27.42 -12.74 2.29
C GLN A 589 -26.24 -13.61 2.73
N LYS A 590 -25.14 -13.01 3.18
CA LYS A 590 -23.97 -13.73 3.68
C LYS A 590 -24.07 -14.07 5.17
N GLU A 591 -25.11 -13.67 5.87
CA GLU A 591 -25.19 -13.91 7.30
C GLU A 591 -25.13 -15.39 7.65
N ASP A 592 -24.20 -15.73 8.54
CA ASP A 592 -24.10 -17.04 9.18
C ASP A 592 -23.81 -16.85 10.69
N PRO A 593 -24.84 -16.98 11.56
CA PRO A 593 -24.65 -16.83 13.00
C PRO A 593 -23.70 -17.86 13.63
N THR A 594 -23.40 -18.95 12.92
CA THR A 594 -22.48 -20.01 13.38
C THR A 594 -21.03 -19.73 13.00
N ASN A 595 -20.78 -18.78 12.09
CA ASN A 595 -19.48 -18.38 11.65
C ASN A 595 -19.19 -16.93 12.03
N GLU A 596 -18.26 -16.72 12.95
CA GLU A 596 -17.93 -15.39 13.47
C GLU A 596 -17.53 -14.35 12.39
N GLU A 597 -17.04 -14.80 11.23
CA GLU A 597 -16.70 -13.91 10.12
C GLU A 597 -17.92 -13.31 9.42
N PHE A 598 -19.10 -13.97 9.55
CA PHE A 598 -20.32 -13.60 8.86
C PHE A 598 -21.48 -13.25 9.82
N VAL A 599 -21.18 -12.96 11.08
CA VAL A 599 -22.18 -12.47 12.03
C VAL A 599 -22.59 -11.05 11.67
N VAL A 600 -23.87 -10.80 11.45
CA VAL A 600 -24.41 -9.46 11.26
C VAL A 600 -24.84 -8.87 12.62
N HIS A 601 -24.43 -7.65 12.92
CA HIS A 601 -24.75 -6.97 14.16
C HIS A 601 -26.28 -6.72 14.27
N PRO A 602 -26.96 -7.02 15.41
CA PRO A 602 -28.41 -6.87 15.54
C PRO A 602 -28.95 -5.48 15.16
N LYS A 603 -28.29 -4.41 15.61
CA LYS A 603 -28.66 -3.04 15.25
C LYS A 603 -28.57 -2.76 13.73
N LEU A 604 -27.60 -3.37 13.04
CA LEU A 604 -27.50 -3.22 11.59
C LEU A 604 -28.68 -3.91 10.87
N LYS A 605 -29.15 -5.06 11.41
CA LYS A 605 -30.35 -5.74 10.91
C LYS A 605 -31.60 -4.89 11.12
N GLU A 606 -31.78 -4.33 12.31
CA GLU A 606 -32.94 -3.45 12.64
C GLU A 606 -33.00 -2.27 11.66
N LEU A 607 -31.86 -1.62 11.38
CA LEU A 607 -31.75 -0.52 10.41
C LEU A 607 -32.05 -0.98 8.97
N TYR A 608 -31.61 -2.17 8.61
CA TYR A 608 -31.90 -2.78 7.30
C TYR A 608 -33.38 -3.10 7.15
N GLU A 609 -34.00 -3.76 8.12
CA GLU A 609 -35.43 -4.13 8.12
C GLU A 609 -36.33 -2.89 8.10
N ALA A 610 -35.92 -1.82 8.78
CA ALA A 610 -36.59 -0.54 8.76
C ALA A 610 -36.42 0.23 7.44
N GLY A 611 -35.43 -0.10 6.62
CA GLY A 611 -35.07 0.68 5.44
C GLY A 611 -34.59 2.10 5.77
N ASP A 612 -34.12 2.34 7.01
CA ASP A 612 -33.72 3.67 7.49
C ASP A 612 -32.29 4.01 7.05
N TYR A 613 -32.10 4.20 5.77
CA TYR A 613 -30.81 4.62 5.21
C TYR A 613 -30.64 6.14 5.11
N GLY A 614 -31.70 6.91 5.38
CA GLY A 614 -31.70 8.37 5.32
C GLY A 614 -31.18 8.91 3.98
N GLN A 615 -30.28 9.89 4.04
CA GLN A 615 -29.67 10.50 2.86
C GLN A 615 -28.58 9.68 2.18
N TYR A 616 -28.25 8.49 2.70
CA TYR A 616 -27.13 7.65 2.26
C TYR A 616 -27.52 6.61 1.20
N SER A 617 -28.85 6.42 0.98
CA SER A 617 -29.33 5.55 -0.08
C SER A 617 -29.04 6.11 -1.49
N ASP A 618 -28.88 5.21 -2.44
CA ASP A 618 -28.84 5.57 -3.86
C ASP A 618 -30.25 5.92 -4.39
N LYS A 619 -30.35 6.31 -5.67
CA LYS A 619 -31.62 6.69 -6.30
C LYS A 619 -32.65 5.56 -6.35
N LYS A 620 -32.24 4.32 -6.19
CA LYS A 620 -33.10 3.12 -6.16
C LYS A 620 -33.46 2.72 -4.74
N GLY A 621 -33.00 3.45 -3.73
CA GLY A 621 -33.26 3.17 -2.33
C GLY A 621 -32.28 2.15 -1.71
N ASN A 622 -31.22 1.75 -2.39
CA ASN A 622 -30.21 0.81 -1.88
C ASN A 622 -29.13 1.54 -1.11
N LEU A 623 -28.62 0.94 -0.06
CA LEU A 623 -27.39 1.36 0.62
C LEU A 623 -26.21 0.59 0.04
N ARG A 624 -25.35 1.25 -0.70
CA ARG A 624 -24.13 0.66 -1.28
C ARG A 624 -23.07 0.51 -0.20
N VAL A 625 -22.37 -0.62 -0.19
CA VAL A 625 -21.35 -0.96 0.82
C VAL A 625 -19.94 -0.80 0.25
N ASN A 626 -19.66 -1.48 -0.85
CA ASN A 626 -18.35 -1.41 -1.53
C ASN A 626 -18.53 -1.15 -3.02
N PHE A 627 -17.46 -0.63 -3.64
CA PHE A 627 -17.33 -0.53 -5.07
C PHE A 627 -15.90 -0.84 -5.51
N ILE A 628 -15.72 -1.12 -6.79
CA ILE A 628 -14.43 -1.42 -7.39
C ILE A 628 -14.07 -0.43 -8.50
N SER A 629 -12.77 -0.19 -8.63
CA SER A 629 -12.19 0.64 -9.68
C SER A 629 -10.89 0.01 -10.20
N ASN A 630 -10.46 0.41 -11.39
CA ASN A 630 -9.23 -0.12 -11.99
C ASN A 630 -7.97 0.69 -11.63
N ASN A 631 -8.00 1.43 -10.53
CA ASN A 631 -6.83 2.10 -9.99
C ASN A 631 -5.73 1.11 -9.59
N ASP A 632 -4.49 1.48 -9.88
CA ASP A 632 -3.31 0.68 -9.55
C ASP A 632 -2.85 0.94 -8.12
N ILE A 633 -3.07 0.01 -7.19
CA ILE A 633 -2.67 0.13 -5.79
C ILE A 633 -1.83 -1.05 -5.31
N THR A 634 -1.16 -0.88 -4.18
CA THR A 634 -0.47 -1.95 -3.43
C THR A 634 -0.56 -1.69 -1.92
N GLY A 635 -0.09 -2.63 -1.12
CA GLY A 635 -0.03 -2.49 0.34
C GLY A 635 0.61 -1.16 0.77
N GLY A 636 -0.03 -0.46 1.72
CA GLY A 636 0.26 0.92 2.12
C GLY A 636 -0.76 1.93 1.59
N ASN A 637 -1.46 1.62 0.48
CA ASN A 637 -2.64 2.38 0.04
C ASN A 637 -3.90 2.11 0.88
N SER A 638 -3.90 1.13 1.74
CA SER A 638 -4.97 0.92 2.73
C SER A 638 -5.28 2.21 3.47
N GLY A 639 -6.55 2.66 3.46
CA GLY A 639 -7.00 3.93 4.02
C GLY A 639 -6.72 5.14 3.12
N SER A 640 -6.40 4.95 1.85
CA SER A 640 -6.25 6.06 0.90
C SER A 640 -7.61 6.56 0.43
N PRO A 641 -7.80 7.89 0.32
CA PRO A 641 -9.03 8.45 -0.24
C PRO A 641 -9.21 8.05 -1.70
N VAL A 642 -10.41 7.63 -2.04
CA VAL A 642 -10.87 7.55 -3.43
C VAL A 642 -11.58 8.86 -3.75
N ILE A 643 -11.00 9.61 -4.67
CA ILE A 643 -11.35 10.99 -4.97
C ILE A 643 -11.98 11.04 -6.36
N ASN A 644 -13.09 11.74 -6.50
CA ASN A 644 -13.77 11.93 -7.77
C ASN A 644 -13.09 13.01 -8.66
N ALA A 645 -13.68 13.27 -9.82
CA ALA A 645 -13.17 14.24 -10.78
C ALA A 645 -13.04 15.68 -10.23
N TRP A 646 -13.73 16.03 -9.17
CA TRP A 646 -13.77 17.38 -8.58
C TRP A 646 -12.97 17.53 -7.29
N GLY A 647 -12.21 16.52 -6.90
CA GLY A 647 -11.40 16.57 -5.68
C GLY A 647 -12.17 16.20 -4.40
N GLU A 648 -13.31 15.51 -4.49
CA GLU A 648 -14.16 15.11 -3.36
C GLU A 648 -14.04 13.63 -3.09
N ILE A 649 -14.10 13.25 -1.80
CA ILE A 649 -14.02 11.84 -1.40
C ILE A 649 -15.35 11.12 -1.69
N VAL A 650 -15.26 9.98 -2.36
CA VAL A 650 -16.37 9.07 -2.68
C VAL A 650 -16.23 7.70 -2.02
N GLY A 651 -15.08 7.41 -1.45
CA GLY A 651 -14.79 6.16 -0.75
C GLY A 651 -13.38 6.11 -0.20
N THR A 652 -13.07 5.01 0.50
CA THR A 652 -11.73 4.74 1.05
C THR A 652 -11.26 3.38 0.56
N ALA A 653 -10.11 3.34 -0.10
CA ALA A 653 -9.51 2.12 -0.61
C ALA A 653 -9.00 1.24 0.54
N PHE A 654 -9.27 -0.08 0.49
CA PHE A 654 -8.84 -0.96 1.57
C PHE A 654 -8.25 -2.29 1.11
N ASP A 655 -8.57 -2.75 -0.11
CA ASP A 655 -8.13 -4.06 -0.59
C ASP A 655 -8.04 -4.07 -2.13
N GLY A 656 -7.48 -5.13 -2.68
CA GLY A 656 -7.58 -5.48 -4.09
C GLY A 656 -8.39 -6.78 -4.27
N ASN A 657 -8.86 -7.03 -5.47
CA ASN A 657 -9.43 -8.33 -5.80
C ASN A 657 -8.32 -9.41 -5.90
N TRP A 658 -8.73 -10.68 -6.03
CA TRP A 658 -7.78 -11.79 -6.11
C TRP A 658 -6.75 -11.65 -7.23
N GLU A 659 -7.17 -11.12 -8.36
CA GLU A 659 -6.35 -10.86 -9.53
C GLU A 659 -5.30 -9.78 -9.30
N ALA A 660 -5.55 -8.83 -8.38
CA ALA A 660 -4.63 -7.73 -8.06
C ALA A 660 -3.40 -8.17 -7.25
N MET A 661 -3.37 -9.38 -6.67
CA MET A 661 -2.24 -9.83 -5.86
C MET A 661 -0.91 -9.95 -6.60
N SER A 662 -0.93 -10.11 -7.93
CA SER A 662 0.26 -10.07 -8.78
C SER A 662 0.68 -8.66 -9.19
N GLY A 663 -0.12 -7.65 -8.87
CA GLY A 663 0.04 -6.26 -9.26
C GLY A 663 1.39 -5.66 -8.88
N ASP A 664 1.99 -6.07 -7.77
CA ASP A 664 3.32 -5.59 -7.40
C ASP A 664 4.41 -5.87 -8.45
N ILE A 665 4.23 -6.90 -9.25
CA ILE A 665 5.18 -7.33 -10.29
C ILE A 665 4.65 -7.04 -11.69
N ALA A 666 3.35 -7.23 -11.92
CA ALA A 666 2.69 -7.01 -13.20
C ALA A 666 1.23 -6.59 -12.98
N PHE A 667 0.88 -5.43 -13.52
CA PHE A 667 -0.48 -4.90 -13.49
C PHE A 667 -1.23 -5.30 -14.76
N GLU A 668 -2.52 -5.66 -14.62
CA GLU A 668 -3.44 -6.00 -15.72
C GLU A 668 -4.76 -5.26 -15.50
N SER A 669 -4.92 -4.16 -16.18
CA SER A 669 -6.06 -3.24 -16.02
C SER A 669 -7.43 -3.89 -16.31
N GLU A 670 -7.46 -4.94 -17.12
CA GLU A 670 -8.70 -5.62 -17.50
C GLU A 670 -9.34 -6.37 -16.32
N ILE A 671 -8.52 -6.91 -15.41
CA ILE A 671 -9.00 -7.82 -14.35
C ILE A 671 -8.62 -7.39 -12.93
N GLN A 672 -7.61 -6.54 -12.76
CA GLN A 672 -7.21 -6.08 -11.43
C GLN A 672 -8.07 -4.90 -11.00
N ARG A 673 -8.60 -4.98 -9.79
CA ARG A 673 -9.49 -3.97 -9.22
C ARG A 673 -9.07 -3.60 -7.80
N THR A 674 -9.13 -2.32 -7.52
CA THR A 674 -9.13 -1.77 -6.16
C THR A 674 -10.52 -1.91 -5.57
N ILE A 675 -10.62 -2.38 -4.33
CA ILE A 675 -11.86 -2.47 -3.56
C ILE A 675 -11.90 -1.33 -2.56
N SER A 676 -13.02 -0.59 -2.57
CA SER A 676 -13.21 0.60 -1.73
C SER A 676 -14.51 0.53 -0.95
N VAL A 677 -14.50 1.06 0.29
CA VAL A 677 -15.73 1.28 1.04
C VAL A 677 -16.43 2.51 0.48
N ASP A 678 -17.70 2.40 0.15
CA ASP A 678 -18.50 3.56 -0.30
C ASP A 678 -18.65 4.56 0.85
N ILE A 679 -18.37 5.83 0.59
CA ILE A 679 -18.42 6.87 1.62
C ILE A 679 -19.80 6.99 2.26
N ARG A 680 -20.88 6.68 1.53
CA ARG A 680 -22.25 6.68 2.06
C ARG A 680 -22.44 5.63 3.13
N TYR A 681 -21.85 4.45 2.98
CA TYR A 681 -21.89 3.41 4.02
C TYR A 681 -21.12 3.85 5.26
N ILE A 682 -19.96 4.48 5.09
CA ILE A 682 -19.19 5.03 6.20
C ILE A 682 -20.02 6.07 6.97
N MET A 683 -20.61 7.03 6.26
CA MET A 683 -21.45 8.08 6.87
C MET A 683 -22.71 7.49 7.54
N PHE A 684 -23.35 6.50 6.93
CA PHE A 684 -24.49 5.77 7.51
C PHE A 684 -24.11 5.08 8.83
N ILE A 685 -22.96 4.41 8.87
CA ILE A 685 -22.50 3.75 10.11
C ILE A 685 -22.23 4.78 11.20
N ILE A 686 -21.60 5.90 10.89
CA ILE A 686 -21.34 6.98 11.87
C ILE A 686 -22.64 7.59 12.38
N ASP A 687 -23.55 7.94 11.48
CA ASP A 687 -24.78 8.65 11.81
C ASP A 687 -25.84 7.73 12.46
N LYS A 688 -26.25 6.68 11.77
CA LYS A 688 -27.39 5.84 12.15
C LYS A 688 -27.01 4.69 13.08
N PHE A 689 -25.92 4.00 12.76
CA PHE A 689 -25.48 2.86 13.57
C PHE A 689 -24.80 3.31 14.86
N ALA A 690 -23.86 4.23 14.81
CA ALA A 690 -23.11 4.68 15.99
C ALA A 690 -23.84 5.77 16.79
N ASN A 691 -24.82 6.45 16.22
CA ASN A 691 -25.43 7.67 16.78
C ASN A 691 -24.41 8.79 17.07
N ALA A 692 -23.35 8.84 16.25
CA ALA A 692 -22.26 9.82 16.38
C ALA A 692 -22.41 10.97 15.36
N SER A 693 -23.64 11.41 15.11
CA SER A 693 -23.97 12.47 14.13
C SER A 693 -23.25 13.79 14.36
N TYR A 694 -22.83 14.07 15.60
CA TYR A 694 -22.03 15.26 15.94
C TYR A 694 -20.69 15.32 15.15
N LEU A 695 -20.12 14.17 14.75
CA LEU A 695 -18.91 14.13 13.93
C LEU A 695 -19.15 14.65 12.52
N LEU A 696 -20.38 14.55 12.01
CA LEU A 696 -20.74 15.05 10.69
C LEU A 696 -20.78 16.61 10.66
N GLU A 697 -21.02 17.24 11.82
CA GLU A 697 -21.10 18.71 11.92
C GLU A 697 -19.75 19.37 11.62
N GLU A 698 -18.64 18.69 11.83
CA GLU A 698 -17.29 19.20 11.52
C GLU A 698 -16.82 18.85 10.10
N MET A 699 -17.56 18.03 9.36
CA MET A 699 -17.25 17.60 8.00
C MET A 699 -17.88 18.55 6.97
N THR A 700 -17.25 18.66 5.80
CA THR A 700 -17.82 19.39 4.67
C THR A 700 -18.52 18.42 3.73
N ILE A 701 -19.84 18.51 3.64
CA ILE A 701 -20.61 17.76 2.65
C ILE A 701 -20.65 18.56 1.35
N ALA A 702 -20.16 17.95 0.28
CA ALA A 702 -20.19 18.56 -1.05
C ALA A 702 -21.61 18.68 -1.59
N PRO A 703 -21.94 19.73 -2.34
CA PRO A 703 -23.27 19.86 -2.92
C PRO A 703 -23.55 18.73 -3.91
N ARG A 704 -24.76 18.21 -3.86
CA ARG A 704 -25.22 17.21 -4.84
C ARG A 704 -25.22 17.79 -6.24
N ARG A 705 -24.67 17.03 -7.19
CA ARG A 705 -24.65 17.42 -8.60
C ARG A 705 -25.86 16.83 -9.32
N LYS A 706 -26.52 17.66 -10.13
CA LYS A 706 -27.45 17.13 -11.12
C LYS A 706 -26.61 16.32 -12.12
N LYS A 707 -26.70 14.99 -12.09
CA LYS A 707 -26.18 14.19 -13.20
C LYS A 707 -26.98 14.57 -14.45
N ILE A 708 -26.31 15.24 -15.37
CA ILE A 708 -26.87 15.46 -16.71
C ILE A 708 -26.91 14.05 -17.34
N ASN A 709 -28.08 13.60 -17.67
CA ASN A 709 -28.25 12.28 -18.30
C ASN A 709 -27.40 12.27 -19.59
N LYS A 710 -26.67 11.19 -19.89
CA LYS A 710 -25.87 11.11 -21.13
C LYS A 710 -26.74 11.38 -22.37
N GLU A 711 -28.02 10.99 -22.32
CA GLU A 711 -29.00 11.35 -23.35
C GLU A 711 -29.35 12.85 -23.38
N GLU A 712 -29.46 13.52 -22.23
CA GLU A 712 -29.68 14.96 -22.14
C GLU A 712 -28.43 15.74 -22.58
N LEU A 713 -27.22 15.23 -22.25
CA LEU A 713 -25.96 15.82 -22.68
C LEU A 713 -25.79 15.65 -24.19
N GLY A 714 -26.10 14.47 -24.73
CA GLY A 714 -26.15 14.20 -26.17
C GLY A 714 -27.11 15.16 -26.87
N ASN A 715 -28.34 15.25 -26.39
CA ASN A 715 -29.35 16.15 -26.93
C ASN A 715 -28.96 17.65 -26.76
N THR A 716 -28.32 18.02 -25.65
CA THR A 716 -27.86 19.43 -25.43
C THR A 716 -26.68 19.78 -26.32
N ILE A 717 -25.75 18.83 -26.52
CA ILE A 717 -24.63 19.01 -27.45
C ILE A 717 -25.13 19.04 -28.90
N GLU A 718 -26.06 18.18 -29.27
CA GLU A 718 -26.69 18.20 -30.60
C GLU A 718 -27.50 19.50 -30.83
N GLU A 719 -28.23 19.99 -29.82
CA GLU A 719 -28.95 21.27 -29.91
C GLU A 719 -28.00 22.48 -29.95
N GLN A 720 -26.92 22.47 -29.19
CA GLN A 720 -25.90 23.51 -29.22
C GLN A 720 -25.12 23.48 -30.54
N ALA A 721 -24.68 22.32 -31.00
CA ALA A 721 -24.05 22.15 -32.31
C ALA A 721 -24.99 22.57 -33.45
N LYS A 722 -26.28 22.24 -33.38
CA LYS A 722 -27.28 22.70 -34.33
C LYS A 722 -27.46 24.22 -34.31
N LYS A 723 -27.50 24.85 -33.12
CA LYS A 723 -27.56 26.31 -32.99
C LYS A 723 -26.31 27.01 -33.53
N GLU A 724 -25.13 26.45 -33.27
CA GLU A 724 -23.87 26.99 -33.80
C GLU A 724 -23.77 26.81 -35.33
N ILE A 725 -24.24 25.69 -35.84
CA ILE A 725 -24.35 25.42 -37.30
C ILE A 725 -25.37 26.40 -37.96
N ASP A 726 -26.56 26.54 -37.35
CA ASP A 726 -27.58 27.47 -37.89
C ASP A 726 -27.14 28.93 -37.82
N GLN A 727 -26.36 29.32 -36.77
CA GLN A 727 -25.76 30.66 -36.71
C GLN A 727 -24.65 30.84 -37.76
N ALA A 728 -23.79 29.83 -37.96
CA ALA A 728 -22.72 29.89 -38.94
C ALA A 728 -23.24 29.88 -40.40
N VAL A 729 -24.35 29.18 -40.65
CA VAL A 729 -25.00 29.09 -42.00
C VAL A 729 -25.78 30.39 -42.32
N ASN A 730 -26.30 31.08 -41.31
CA ASN A 730 -27.13 32.28 -41.52
C ASN A 730 -26.38 33.59 -41.37
N ASP A 731 -25.05 33.60 -41.06
CA ASP A 731 -24.24 34.83 -41.03
C ASP A 731 -23.54 35.04 -42.40
N PRO A 732 -23.98 36.04 -43.21
CA PRO A 732 -23.37 36.34 -44.52
C PRO A 732 -21.92 36.83 -44.42
N ASN A 733 -21.41 37.08 -43.21
CA ASN A 733 -20.04 37.52 -42.95
C ASN A 733 -19.11 36.38 -42.45
N THR A 734 -19.61 35.16 -42.32
CA THR A 734 -18.77 34.00 -42.08
C THR A 734 -18.04 33.68 -43.41
N ILE A 735 -17.12 34.57 -43.77
CA ILE A 735 -16.14 34.32 -44.81
C ILE A 735 -15.30 33.15 -44.31
N VAL A 736 -15.44 32.03 -44.94
CA VAL A 736 -14.47 30.95 -44.91
C VAL A 736 -13.12 31.59 -45.29
N LYS A 737 -12.37 32.04 -44.30
CA LYS A 737 -10.98 32.44 -44.51
C LYS A 737 -10.33 31.32 -45.27
N LYS A 738 -9.64 31.62 -46.39
CA LYS A 738 -8.92 30.70 -47.24
C LYS A 738 -8.48 29.46 -46.44
N LEU A 739 -9.08 28.30 -46.71
CA LEU A 739 -8.75 27.06 -46.06
C LEU A 739 -7.25 26.88 -46.16
N GLU A 740 -6.54 26.88 -45.05
CA GLU A 740 -5.13 26.54 -45.00
C GLU A 740 -5.05 25.05 -45.37
N LEU A 741 -4.31 24.73 -46.38
CA LEU A 741 -4.08 23.35 -46.78
C LEU A 741 -2.74 22.89 -46.20
N ARG A 742 -2.72 21.76 -45.52
CA ARG A 742 -1.49 21.12 -45.05
C ARG A 742 -1.25 19.80 -45.75
N GLU A 743 0.01 19.51 -46.05
CA GLU A 743 0.39 18.26 -46.67
C GLU A 743 0.37 17.11 -45.66
N PHE A 744 -0.27 16.01 -46.04
CA PHE A 744 -0.27 14.74 -45.30
C PHE A 744 -0.18 13.56 -46.27
N SER A 745 0.89 12.75 -46.16
CA SER A 745 1.11 11.55 -47.02
C SER A 745 1.01 11.88 -48.53
N GLY A 746 1.58 13.02 -48.93
CA GLY A 746 1.62 13.43 -50.33
C GLY A 746 0.31 14.04 -50.87
N SER A 747 -0.69 14.32 -50.00
CA SER A 747 -1.94 14.99 -50.37
C SER A 747 -2.10 16.27 -49.54
N MET A 748 -2.57 17.33 -50.21
CA MET A 748 -2.93 18.60 -49.53
C MET A 748 -4.36 18.48 -48.97
N ILE A 749 -4.50 18.56 -47.65
CA ILE A 749 -5.79 18.44 -46.97
C ILE A 749 -6.16 19.71 -46.20
N PRO A 750 -7.45 20.06 -46.12
CA PRO A 750 -7.91 21.30 -45.48
C PRO A 750 -7.71 21.26 -43.96
N VAL A 751 -7.36 22.43 -43.42
CA VAL A 751 -7.32 22.67 -41.95
C VAL A 751 -8.62 23.37 -41.54
N LEU A 752 -9.34 22.77 -40.58
CA LEU A 752 -10.57 23.32 -40.05
C LEU A 752 -10.28 23.92 -38.65
N ASP A 753 -10.36 25.24 -38.56
CA ASP A 753 -10.13 25.98 -37.31
C ASP A 753 -11.48 26.32 -36.66
N VAL A 754 -12.04 25.33 -35.96
CA VAL A 754 -13.29 25.42 -35.22
C VAL A 754 -13.13 24.83 -33.83
N GLN A 755 -13.98 25.25 -32.88
CA GLN A 755 -13.78 24.88 -31.46
C GLN A 755 -14.08 23.44 -31.13
N SER A 756 -15.03 22.77 -31.78
CA SER A 756 -15.38 21.37 -31.51
C SER A 756 -15.09 20.44 -32.68
N PHE A 757 -14.83 19.17 -32.37
CA PHE A 757 -14.63 18.12 -33.39
C PHE A 757 -15.88 17.90 -34.23
N ASP A 758 -17.06 17.88 -33.58
CA ASP A 758 -18.32 17.62 -34.29
C ASP A 758 -18.61 18.70 -35.33
N THR A 759 -18.35 19.96 -35.00
CA THR A 759 -18.44 21.09 -35.94
C THR A 759 -17.44 20.92 -37.09
N ALA A 760 -16.21 20.52 -36.81
CA ALA A 760 -15.20 20.28 -37.84
C ALA A 760 -15.61 19.10 -38.76
N PHE A 761 -16.12 18.00 -38.16
CA PHE A 761 -16.56 16.83 -38.87
C PHE A 761 -17.76 17.11 -39.75
N GLU A 762 -18.81 17.80 -39.26
CA GLU A 762 -20.01 18.18 -40.05
C GLU A 762 -19.67 19.15 -41.18
N LEU A 763 -18.79 20.11 -40.94
CA LEU A 763 -18.30 21.02 -41.98
C LEU A 763 -17.55 20.28 -43.09
N ALA A 764 -16.67 19.34 -42.69
CA ALA A 764 -15.95 18.49 -43.62
C ALA A 764 -16.88 17.56 -44.40
N LEU A 765 -17.84 16.95 -43.68
CA LEU A 765 -18.86 16.07 -44.28
C LEU A 765 -19.73 16.80 -45.27
N ASN A 766 -20.22 17.99 -44.96
CA ASN A 766 -21.07 18.82 -45.82
C ASN A 766 -20.32 19.35 -47.06
N GLN A 767 -19.02 19.64 -46.93
CA GLN A 767 -18.22 20.16 -48.02
C GLN A 767 -17.64 19.11 -48.92
N TYR A 768 -17.27 17.92 -48.37
CA TYR A 768 -16.53 16.90 -49.11
C TYR A 768 -17.23 15.56 -49.23
N GLY A 769 -18.42 15.36 -48.60
CA GLY A 769 -19.15 14.09 -48.56
C GLY A 769 -18.53 13.03 -47.60
N SER A 770 -19.30 11.99 -47.32
CA SER A 770 -18.87 10.88 -46.47
C SER A 770 -17.95 9.91 -47.21
N SER A 771 -16.67 9.82 -46.85
CA SER A 771 -15.69 8.89 -47.44
C SER A 771 -14.47 8.68 -46.55
N LYS A 772 -13.88 7.47 -46.62
CA LYS A 772 -12.57 7.16 -46.06
C LYS A 772 -11.41 7.90 -46.73
N GLU A 773 -11.61 8.31 -47.94
CA GLU A 773 -10.59 8.97 -48.75
C GLU A 773 -10.54 10.47 -48.50
N GLN A 774 -11.67 11.07 -48.06
CA GLN A 774 -11.74 12.49 -47.72
C GLN A 774 -11.22 12.72 -46.30
N LYS A 775 -10.25 13.64 -46.18
CA LYS A 775 -9.56 13.95 -44.92
C LYS A 775 -9.56 15.43 -44.62
N PHE A 776 -9.51 15.77 -43.32
CA PHE A 776 -9.34 17.14 -42.85
C PHE A 776 -8.44 17.20 -41.63
N TRP A 777 -7.82 18.33 -41.40
CA TRP A 777 -7.08 18.65 -40.19
C TRP A 777 -7.97 19.35 -39.20
N TRP A 778 -7.90 18.88 -37.93
CA TRP A 778 -8.47 19.58 -36.78
C TRP A 778 -7.56 19.38 -35.56
N LYS A 779 -7.21 20.53 -34.90
CA LYS A 779 -6.31 20.54 -33.74
C LYS A 779 -5.07 19.66 -33.93
N ASN A 780 -4.36 19.84 -35.06
CA ASN A 780 -3.14 19.11 -35.43
C ASN A 780 -3.28 17.60 -35.69
N ASN A 781 -4.49 17.07 -35.75
CA ASN A 781 -4.76 15.69 -36.15
C ASN A 781 -5.51 15.59 -37.47
N VAL A 782 -5.36 14.47 -38.20
CA VAL A 782 -6.04 14.20 -39.46
C VAL A 782 -7.18 13.22 -39.22
N TYR A 783 -8.35 13.56 -39.72
CA TYR A 783 -9.59 12.79 -39.60
C TYR A 783 -10.17 12.50 -40.99
N THR A 784 -11.04 11.49 -41.07
CA THR A 784 -11.80 11.16 -42.30
C THR A 784 -13.26 11.58 -42.15
N THR A 785 -13.94 11.84 -43.25
CA THR A 785 -15.38 12.17 -43.25
C THR A 785 -16.29 10.93 -43.29
N GLU A 786 -15.78 9.73 -43.03
CA GLU A 786 -16.59 8.53 -43.00
C GLU A 786 -17.49 8.51 -41.75
N LYS A 787 -18.80 8.48 -41.93
CA LYS A 787 -19.74 8.14 -40.84
C LYS A 787 -19.71 6.64 -40.60
N LYS A 788 -19.40 6.21 -39.41
CA LYS A 788 -19.53 4.82 -38.97
C LYS A 788 -20.98 4.51 -38.61
#